data_c3457257c122e548cd1993cc0bf7b2e2
#
_entry.id   c3457257c122e548cd1993cc0bf7b2e2
#
_cell.length_a   1.000
_cell.length_b   1.000
_cell.length_c   1.000
_cell.angle_alpha   90.00
_cell.angle_beta   90.00
_cell.angle_gamma   90.00
#
_symmetry.space_group_name_H-M   'P 1'
#
loop_
_entity.id
_entity.type
_entity.pdbx_description
1 polymer ?
#
loop_
_entity_poly.entity_id
_entity_poly.type
_entity_poly.pdbx_seq_one_letter_code
_entity_poly.pdbx_strand_id
1 'polypeptide(L)'
;MSDNIDKLCFVDLIKKGKIRIPQIQRDYAQGRKHKEVKEIRNHFVRNLLLVVTGKKTETQLDFVYGSDRKDAFEPLDGQQRLTTLFILHWVLGVDLQTAEGESILTYETRNTSEAFCKELVHHKAKQFVDEASEKTKESRKKVDEERSKPEEQRDASKQIAHIYTPSEIIQNRDWFQWGWRFDPTINSMLVMIDTICEQMDWNLDMDACQARLNNITFNHLDLGEMGMSDELFIKMNARGKLLSDFDKLKSTLEEEIQLQQSEMNDGGKTLADSNIEHAWRENMDGKWIDLFWQKYASAVMAQNTSDDNKNERLAAAKETEKRLKIFLLRMIAMQLFAKVPGIDLSNDFEQPDDNGEEAMRLYEIKKKRIYDLHETLFEASYSVNESDLDDLLIAYQNHLVDWRSGDSNKLPRYCIVIDFKELIDNINLWIIDKGEGQYTDVTTLLPQDSFFDDNNNTYFSLLAGDNISNDTLATLYSLQCFLKLYPYKYDSEAWCLNFEEWTRMSRNVFKFDNNTDRINKRNDASDAFGAVSSMALEMKRYHEDNAIDLYENKAAVLLFLKQLNHPYKGIDNKSLGEEEYKAKLRLIDNEGNINVSWTDAIRDAEKNPYLWGQIRCLLHWANGDLETFIGYSNCLTRWINLDKQWDKQELYYNAMLCLQPDCWKSKNRLYEFNRDRDNSMKRYLREEPEFGESVRVFIKNWIDWNAQATLEDFCKYTIETTNNTGWVKYFKQRPRIIWESWRKRFYEDKGHVIFAQQKTTDSHCFDPMLRYIKSLAADVFYNEEEKKWMKDVIVELHDSKSLGSHGLVISVPNHNCEIRWGDGIGEYVITEDDTELTVNDIDILVSTMKLTIEQYKTEYYNHL
;
A
#
# COMPACT_ATOMS: atom_id res chain seq x y z
N MET A 1 -52.11 22.27 -9.09
CA MET A 1 -50.66 22.56 -9.01
C MET A 1 -49.82 21.61 -9.88
N SER A 2 -50.41 21.05 -10.96
CA SER A 2 -49.73 20.08 -11.83
C SER A 2 -49.35 20.64 -13.22
N ASP A 3 -49.52 21.91 -13.45
CA ASP A 3 -49.43 22.47 -14.83
C ASP A 3 -48.20 23.35 -15.13
N ASN A 4 -47.23 23.45 -14.24
CA ASN A 4 -46.07 24.31 -14.42
C ASN A 4 -44.72 23.59 -14.48
N ILE A 5 -44.67 22.27 -14.64
CA ILE A 5 -43.43 21.50 -14.74
C ILE A 5 -43.30 20.96 -16.17
N ASP A 6 -42.43 21.55 -16.93
CA ASP A 6 -42.12 21.10 -18.30
C ASP A 6 -40.83 20.26 -18.31
N LYS A 7 -40.83 19.10 -18.94
CA LYS A 7 -39.60 18.36 -19.24
C LYS A 7 -38.96 18.97 -20.48
N LEU A 8 -37.85 19.67 -20.33
CA LEU A 8 -37.17 20.39 -21.44
C LEU A 8 -35.75 19.85 -21.61
N CYS A 9 -35.24 19.93 -22.85
CA CYS A 9 -33.81 19.89 -23.11
C CYS A 9 -33.23 21.34 -23.16
N PHE A 10 -31.90 21.46 -23.20
CA PHE A 10 -31.25 22.77 -23.22
C PHE A 10 -31.64 23.58 -24.50
N VAL A 11 -31.74 22.90 -25.65
CA VAL A 11 -32.15 23.54 -26.90
C VAL A 11 -33.57 24.09 -26.83
N ASP A 12 -34.48 23.39 -26.13
CA ASP A 12 -35.85 23.89 -25.98
C ASP A 12 -35.92 25.09 -25.05
N LEU A 13 -35.10 25.13 -24.01
CA LEU A 13 -35.01 26.29 -23.14
C LEU A 13 -34.52 27.53 -23.86
N ILE A 14 -33.44 27.41 -24.63
CA ILE A 14 -32.86 28.57 -25.36
C ILE A 14 -33.72 29.05 -26.52
N LYS A 15 -34.64 28.23 -27.04
CA LYS A 15 -35.66 28.70 -28.02
C LYS A 15 -36.68 29.63 -27.35
N LYS A 16 -36.91 29.55 -26.07
CA LYS A 16 -37.80 30.43 -25.31
C LYS A 16 -37.18 31.82 -25.06
N GLY A 17 -35.84 31.92 -24.96
CA GLY A 17 -35.12 33.15 -24.71
C GLY A 17 -33.68 32.94 -24.27
N LYS A 18 -32.97 34.02 -23.99
CA LYS A 18 -31.61 33.98 -23.41
C LYS A 18 -31.66 33.43 -21.99
N ILE A 19 -30.53 32.88 -21.51
CA ILE A 19 -30.35 32.54 -20.13
C ILE A 19 -29.48 33.63 -19.49
N ARG A 20 -29.97 34.24 -18.43
CA ARG A 20 -29.29 35.32 -17.72
C ARG A 20 -29.03 34.89 -16.29
N ILE A 21 -27.76 34.70 -15.91
CA ILE A 21 -27.38 34.38 -14.56
C ILE A 21 -27.35 35.67 -13.73
N PRO A 22 -28.30 35.86 -12.78
CA PRO A 22 -28.46 37.11 -12.06
C PRO A 22 -27.33 37.36 -11.06
N GLN A 23 -27.15 38.60 -10.66
CA GLN A 23 -26.07 39.08 -9.80
C GLN A 23 -26.03 38.37 -8.44
N ILE A 24 -27.17 37.96 -7.92
CA ILE A 24 -27.29 37.26 -6.63
C ILE A 24 -26.75 35.82 -6.66
N GLN A 25 -26.48 35.27 -7.84
CA GLN A 25 -25.98 33.92 -7.99
C GLN A 25 -24.46 33.86 -7.72
N ARG A 26 -24.02 32.66 -7.30
CA ARG A 26 -22.58 32.37 -7.09
C ARG A 26 -21.86 32.21 -8.41
N ASP A 27 -20.53 32.32 -8.38
CA ASP A 27 -19.65 32.01 -9.50
C ASP A 27 -19.88 30.56 -10.01
N TYR A 28 -19.60 30.32 -11.30
CA TYR A 28 -19.55 28.97 -11.82
C TYR A 28 -18.42 28.19 -11.13
N ALA A 29 -18.75 27.12 -10.42
CA ALA A 29 -17.85 26.44 -9.52
C ALA A 29 -17.48 24.99 -9.92
N GLN A 30 -18.19 24.38 -10.89
CA GLN A 30 -17.94 23.00 -11.30
C GLN A 30 -16.57 22.78 -11.96
N GLY A 31 -15.95 23.84 -12.45
CA GLY A 31 -14.60 23.81 -13.00
C GLY A 31 -13.48 24.07 -12.00
N ARG A 32 -13.75 24.26 -10.71
CA ARG A 32 -12.69 24.52 -9.73
C ARG A 32 -11.74 23.34 -9.59
N LYS A 33 -10.44 23.63 -9.32
CA LYS A 33 -9.36 22.62 -9.32
C LYS A 33 -9.25 21.79 -8.02
N HIS A 34 -10.14 21.97 -7.05
CA HIS A 34 -10.16 21.16 -5.83
C HIS A 34 -10.47 19.69 -6.17
N LYS A 35 -9.83 18.74 -5.46
CA LYS A 35 -9.96 17.30 -5.72
C LYS A 35 -11.43 16.86 -5.75
N GLU A 36 -12.21 17.24 -4.76
CA GLU A 36 -13.64 16.90 -4.65
C GLU A 36 -14.46 17.42 -5.83
N VAL A 37 -14.21 18.67 -6.26
CA VAL A 37 -14.92 19.27 -7.43
C VAL A 37 -14.50 18.58 -8.73
N LYS A 38 -13.24 18.16 -8.86
CA LYS A 38 -12.74 17.43 -10.02
C LYS A 38 -13.47 16.09 -10.19
N GLU A 39 -13.67 15.36 -9.11
CA GLU A 39 -14.36 14.07 -9.14
C GLU A 39 -15.82 14.22 -9.55
N ILE A 40 -16.56 15.16 -8.92
CA ILE A 40 -17.95 15.49 -9.28
C ILE A 40 -18.05 15.90 -10.76
N ARG A 41 -17.15 16.77 -11.22
CA ARG A 41 -17.11 17.24 -12.62
C ARG A 41 -16.88 16.07 -13.57
N ASN A 42 -15.88 15.25 -13.32
CA ASN A 42 -15.55 14.11 -14.17
C ASN A 42 -16.73 13.14 -14.30
N HIS A 43 -17.39 12.83 -13.18
CA HIS A 43 -18.55 11.96 -13.16
C HIS A 43 -19.72 12.59 -13.93
N PHE A 44 -20.01 13.86 -13.69
CA PHE A 44 -21.09 14.59 -14.36
C PHE A 44 -20.86 14.67 -15.88
N VAL A 45 -19.67 15.08 -16.33
CA VAL A 45 -19.30 15.12 -17.75
C VAL A 45 -19.41 13.74 -18.39
N ARG A 46 -18.92 12.71 -17.73
CA ARG A 46 -19.02 11.32 -18.21
C ARG A 46 -20.48 10.93 -18.47
N ASN A 47 -21.37 11.19 -17.53
CA ASN A 47 -22.79 10.84 -17.66
C ASN A 47 -23.46 11.57 -18.84
N LEU A 48 -23.11 12.83 -19.07
CA LEU A 48 -23.59 13.58 -20.23
C LEU A 48 -23.03 12.99 -21.55
N LEU A 49 -21.74 12.67 -21.58
CA LEU A 49 -21.09 12.11 -22.77
C LEU A 49 -21.57 10.69 -23.11
N LEU A 50 -21.99 9.89 -22.13
CA LEU A 50 -22.61 8.59 -22.41
C LEU A 50 -23.88 8.73 -23.27
N VAL A 51 -24.69 9.76 -23.04
CA VAL A 51 -25.88 10.04 -23.86
C VAL A 51 -25.48 10.57 -25.23
N VAL A 52 -24.60 11.55 -25.29
CA VAL A 52 -24.10 12.17 -26.52
C VAL A 52 -23.47 11.13 -27.45
N THR A 53 -22.67 10.23 -26.94
CA THR A 53 -22.02 9.18 -27.73
C THR A 53 -22.94 8.00 -28.06
N GLY A 54 -24.18 7.99 -27.56
CA GLY A 54 -25.15 6.94 -27.83
C GLY A 54 -24.98 5.68 -26.98
N LYS A 55 -24.12 5.72 -25.98
CA LYS A 55 -23.91 4.62 -25.01
C LYS A 55 -25.03 4.54 -23.96
N LYS A 56 -25.77 5.61 -23.77
CA LYS A 56 -26.98 5.70 -22.95
C LYS A 56 -28.09 6.39 -23.76
N THR A 57 -29.30 5.91 -23.63
CA THR A 57 -30.41 6.42 -24.43
C THR A 57 -30.83 7.84 -24.06
N GLU A 58 -30.95 8.12 -22.76
CA GLU A 58 -31.33 9.42 -22.23
C GLU A 58 -30.81 9.63 -20.82
N THR A 59 -30.76 10.87 -20.36
CA THR A 59 -30.55 11.19 -18.96
C THR A 59 -31.39 12.36 -18.55
N GLN A 60 -31.98 12.30 -17.38
CA GLN A 60 -32.75 13.39 -16.81
C GLN A 60 -31.94 14.00 -15.67
N LEU A 61 -31.64 15.28 -15.81
CA LEU A 61 -31.04 16.08 -14.75
C LEU A 61 -32.14 16.54 -13.79
N ASP A 62 -31.72 16.97 -12.59
CA ASP A 62 -32.65 17.54 -11.61
C ASP A 62 -33.37 18.79 -12.12
N PHE A 63 -34.17 19.38 -11.24
CA PHE A 63 -34.92 20.58 -11.53
C PHE A 63 -34.04 21.78 -11.88
N VAL A 64 -34.46 22.53 -12.88
CA VAL A 64 -34.02 23.90 -13.18
C VAL A 64 -35.22 24.81 -12.97
N TYR A 65 -35.18 25.65 -12.00
CA TYR A 65 -36.27 26.56 -11.69
C TYR A 65 -35.78 28.00 -11.58
N GLY A 66 -36.64 28.92 -12.01
CA GLY A 66 -36.34 30.32 -12.07
C GLY A 66 -37.57 31.12 -12.53
N SER A 67 -37.37 32.27 -13.09
CA SER A 67 -38.39 33.13 -13.61
C SER A 67 -38.20 33.37 -15.11
N ASP A 68 -39.25 33.06 -15.91
CA ASP A 68 -39.28 33.40 -17.33
C ASP A 68 -39.63 34.89 -17.44
N ARG A 69 -38.61 35.72 -17.84
CA ARG A 69 -38.77 37.14 -18.17
C ARG A 69 -39.08 37.28 -19.67
N LYS A 70 -39.52 38.45 -20.10
CA LYS A 70 -39.88 38.69 -21.49
C LYS A 70 -38.75 38.38 -22.48
N ASP A 71 -37.51 38.55 -22.07
CA ASP A 71 -36.31 38.46 -22.94
C ASP A 71 -35.28 37.38 -22.46
N ALA A 72 -35.44 36.84 -21.25
CA ALA A 72 -34.51 35.88 -20.71
C ALA A 72 -35.14 35.03 -19.60
N PHE A 73 -34.64 33.80 -19.45
CA PHE A 73 -34.84 32.97 -18.28
C PHE A 73 -33.79 33.29 -17.21
N GLU A 74 -34.22 33.63 -16.00
CA GLU A 74 -33.38 33.91 -14.85
C GLU A 74 -33.43 32.73 -13.88
N PRO A 75 -32.44 31.81 -13.87
CA PRO A 75 -32.46 30.65 -13.01
C PRO A 75 -32.27 31.06 -11.55
N LEU A 76 -33.08 30.49 -10.66
CA LEU A 76 -32.87 30.52 -9.21
C LEU A 76 -31.97 29.37 -8.77
N ASP A 77 -32.20 28.18 -9.32
CA ASP A 77 -31.30 27.04 -9.19
C ASP A 77 -31.10 26.37 -10.54
N GLY A 78 -30.03 25.60 -10.66
CA GLY A 78 -29.65 24.94 -11.91
C GLY A 78 -28.61 25.70 -12.72
N GLN A 79 -28.13 26.88 -12.29
CA GLN A 79 -27.14 27.67 -13.05
C GLN A 79 -25.89 26.87 -13.39
N GLN A 80 -25.38 26.04 -12.48
CA GLN A 80 -24.19 25.22 -12.70
C GLN A 80 -24.41 24.21 -13.82
N ARG A 81 -25.60 23.58 -13.85
CA ARG A 81 -25.99 22.63 -14.89
C ARG A 81 -26.17 23.34 -16.23
N LEU A 82 -26.87 24.48 -16.25
CA LEU A 82 -27.08 25.27 -17.47
C LEU A 82 -25.77 25.74 -18.08
N THR A 83 -24.81 26.22 -17.26
CA THR A 83 -23.47 26.61 -17.75
C THR A 83 -22.72 25.42 -18.29
N THR A 84 -22.77 24.25 -17.62
CA THR A 84 -22.11 23.05 -18.16
C THR A 84 -22.74 22.59 -19.46
N LEU A 85 -24.08 22.64 -19.58
CA LEU A 85 -24.78 22.33 -20.83
C LEU A 85 -24.43 23.32 -21.93
N PHE A 86 -24.32 24.61 -21.63
CA PHE A 86 -23.85 25.63 -22.58
C PHE A 86 -22.46 25.28 -23.13
N ILE A 87 -21.50 24.94 -22.24
CA ILE A 87 -20.14 24.56 -22.64
C ILE A 87 -20.18 23.28 -23.49
N LEU A 88 -20.95 22.26 -23.09
CA LEU A 88 -21.10 21.01 -23.83
C LEU A 88 -21.64 21.23 -25.25
N HIS A 89 -22.68 22.05 -25.39
CA HIS A 89 -23.28 22.39 -26.69
C HIS A 89 -22.25 23.12 -27.55
N TRP A 90 -21.51 24.09 -26.97
CA TRP A 90 -20.44 24.79 -27.66
C TRP A 90 -19.34 23.86 -28.16
N VAL A 91 -18.88 22.93 -27.28
CA VAL A 91 -17.85 21.95 -27.65
C VAL A 91 -18.32 21.09 -28.80
N LEU A 92 -19.59 20.70 -28.84
CA LEU A 92 -20.18 19.91 -29.92
C LEU A 92 -20.54 20.72 -31.17
N GLY A 93 -20.26 22.02 -31.18
CA GLY A 93 -20.43 22.88 -32.37
C GLY A 93 -21.85 23.35 -32.63
N VAL A 94 -22.72 23.30 -31.60
CA VAL A 94 -24.07 23.92 -31.70
C VAL A 94 -23.93 25.43 -31.75
N ASP A 95 -24.72 26.08 -32.58
CA ASP A 95 -24.76 27.54 -32.64
C ASP A 95 -25.48 28.09 -31.37
N LEU A 96 -24.77 28.89 -30.63
CA LEU A 96 -25.20 29.46 -29.35
C LEU A 96 -25.27 30.99 -29.38
N GLN A 97 -25.52 31.53 -30.57
CA GLN A 97 -25.71 32.97 -30.81
C GLN A 97 -27.19 33.33 -30.93
N THR A 98 -27.53 34.53 -30.51
CA THR A 98 -28.81 35.13 -30.83
C THR A 98 -28.82 35.65 -32.26
N ALA A 99 -29.99 36.08 -32.75
CA ALA A 99 -30.09 36.70 -34.05
C ALA A 99 -29.23 37.99 -34.21
N GLU A 100 -28.89 38.61 -33.07
CA GLU A 100 -28.04 39.80 -33.02
C GLU A 100 -26.54 39.44 -32.85
N GLY A 101 -26.18 38.14 -32.85
CA GLY A 101 -24.81 37.68 -32.72
C GLY A 101 -24.29 37.70 -31.28
N GLU A 102 -25.16 37.82 -30.28
CA GLU A 102 -24.77 37.76 -28.85
C GLU A 102 -24.88 36.35 -28.31
N SER A 103 -24.13 36.05 -27.18
CA SER A 103 -24.27 34.78 -26.48
C SER A 103 -25.65 34.55 -25.87
N ILE A 104 -26.17 33.33 -25.99
CA ILE A 104 -27.43 32.93 -25.38
C ILE A 104 -27.34 32.78 -23.87
N LEU A 105 -26.13 32.67 -23.31
CA LEU A 105 -25.87 32.61 -21.85
C LEU A 105 -25.07 33.84 -21.45
N THR A 106 -25.57 34.60 -20.49
CA THR A 106 -24.93 35.81 -19.95
C THR A 106 -24.84 35.74 -18.42
N TYR A 107 -23.84 36.44 -17.90
CA TYR A 107 -23.59 36.55 -16.47
C TYR A 107 -23.66 38.00 -16.02
N GLU A 108 -24.62 38.34 -15.16
CA GLU A 108 -24.67 39.70 -14.57
C GLU A 108 -23.71 39.85 -13.38
N THR A 109 -23.17 38.72 -12.86
CA THR A 109 -22.26 38.73 -11.72
C THR A 109 -20.93 39.40 -11.98
N ARG A 110 -20.45 39.32 -13.26
CA ARG A 110 -19.14 39.86 -13.69
C ARG A 110 -19.16 40.23 -15.18
N ASN A 111 -18.80 41.43 -15.47
CA ASN A 111 -18.69 41.91 -16.88
C ASN A 111 -17.62 41.11 -17.66
N THR A 112 -16.59 40.59 -16.98
CA THR A 112 -15.55 39.75 -17.60
C THR A 112 -16.10 38.43 -18.09
N SER A 113 -16.93 37.76 -17.26
CA SER A 113 -17.57 36.49 -17.61
C SER A 113 -18.58 36.67 -18.76
N GLU A 114 -19.33 37.76 -18.79
CA GLU A 114 -20.22 38.12 -19.88
C GLU A 114 -19.44 38.31 -21.18
N ALA A 115 -18.38 39.14 -21.17
CA ALA A 115 -17.54 39.40 -22.32
C ALA A 115 -16.88 38.14 -22.85
N PHE A 116 -16.44 37.23 -21.96
CA PHE A 116 -15.89 35.96 -22.38
C PHE A 116 -16.91 35.05 -23.08
N CYS A 117 -18.13 34.92 -22.53
CA CYS A 117 -19.20 34.14 -23.17
C CYS A 117 -19.54 34.69 -24.57
N LYS A 118 -19.56 36.03 -24.70
CA LYS A 118 -19.81 36.70 -25.97
C LYS A 118 -18.72 36.37 -27.01
N GLU A 119 -17.47 36.44 -26.64
CA GLU A 119 -16.38 36.10 -27.56
C GLU A 119 -16.32 34.60 -27.87
N LEU A 120 -16.55 33.75 -26.85
CA LEU A 120 -16.42 32.30 -27.00
C LEU A 120 -17.33 31.74 -28.12
N VAL A 121 -18.58 32.21 -28.22
CA VAL A 121 -19.56 31.72 -29.19
C VAL A 121 -19.23 32.08 -30.65
N HIS A 122 -18.34 33.01 -30.87
CA HIS A 122 -17.85 33.36 -32.22
C HIS A 122 -16.80 32.37 -32.75
N HIS A 123 -16.30 31.46 -31.87
CA HIS A 123 -15.27 30.51 -32.21
C HIS A 123 -15.77 29.07 -32.09
N LYS A 124 -15.22 28.18 -32.92
CA LYS A 124 -15.54 26.74 -32.88
C LYS A 124 -14.58 25.99 -32.01
N ALA A 125 -15.08 25.17 -31.07
CA ALA A 125 -14.27 24.38 -30.14
C ALA A 125 -13.26 23.49 -30.86
N LYS A 126 -13.66 22.84 -31.96
CA LYS A 126 -12.83 21.90 -32.71
C LYS A 126 -11.49 22.50 -33.15
N GLN A 127 -11.45 23.79 -33.54
CA GLN A 127 -10.18 24.43 -33.93
C GLN A 127 -9.14 24.46 -32.80
N PHE A 128 -9.58 24.62 -31.57
CA PHE A 128 -8.70 24.64 -30.40
C PHE A 128 -8.23 23.22 -29.99
N VAL A 129 -9.10 22.25 -30.21
CA VAL A 129 -8.78 20.83 -30.00
C VAL A 129 -7.75 20.35 -31.01
N ASP A 130 -7.96 20.63 -32.28
CA ASP A 130 -7.07 20.23 -33.37
C ASP A 130 -5.67 20.87 -33.17
N GLU A 131 -5.63 22.18 -32.88
CA GLU A 131 -4.36 22.87 -32.62
C GLU A 131 -3.63 22.36 -31.36
N ALA A 132 -4.36 22.07 -30.30
CA ALA A 132 -3.78 21.47 -29.07
C ALA A 132 -3.16 20.10 -29.38
N SER A 133 -3.85 19.27 -30.18
CA SER A 133 -3.37 17.98 -30.62
C SER A 133 -2.09 18.09 -31.47
N GLU A 134 -2.06 19.01 -32.43
CA GLU A 134 -0.89 19.25 -33.28
C GLU A 134 0.32 19.70 -32.44
N LYS A 135 0.16 20.70 -31.57
CA LYS A 135 1.24 21.18 -30.68
C LYS A 135 1.74 20.09 -29.74
N THR A 136 0.84 19.25 -29.26
CA THR A 136 1.22 18.08 -28.41
C THR A 136 2.06 17.09 -29.24
N LYS A 137 1.69 16.79 -30.50
CA LYS A 137 2.47 15.92 -31.37
C LYS A 137 3.86 16.50 -31.65
N GLU A 138 3.94 17.81 -31.92
CA GLU A 138 5.23 18.48 -32.10
C GLU A 138 6.10 18.43 -30.83
N SER A 139 5.49 18.60 -29.66
CA SER A 139 6.20 18.52 -28.38
C SER A 139 6.78 17.12 -28.16
N ARG A 140 5.99 16.07 -28.43
CA ARG A 140 6.44 14.67 -28.36
C ARG A 140 7.59 14.40 -29.32
N LYS A 141 7.48 14.86 -30.56
CA LYS A 141 8.55 14.72 -31.58
C LYS A 141 9.87 15.35 -31.10
N LYS A 142 9.81 16.53 -30.49
CA LYS A 142 11.01 17.19 -29.93
C LYS A 142 11.63 16.37 -28.78
N VAL A 143 10.83 15.72 -27.95
CA VAL A 143 11.31 14.81 -26.90
C VAL A 143 11.96 13.57 -27.51
N ASP A 144 11.37 12.98 -28.54
CA ASP A 144 11.91 11.81 -29.23
C ASP A 144 13.23 12.14 -29.94
N GLU A 145 13.33 13.31 -30.55
CA GLU A 145 14.58 13.85 -31.10
C GLU A 145 15.64 14.04 -30.01
N GLU A 146 15.27 14.53 -28.83
CA GLU A 146 16.19 14.70 -27.70
C GLU A 146 16.65 13.35 -27.13
N ARG A 147 15.75 12.39 -27.01
CA ARG A 147 16.05 11.02 -26.56
C ARG A 147 16.95 10.24 -27.51
N SER A 148 16.94 10.57 -28.79
CA SER A 148 17.80 9.93 -29.80
C SER A 148 19.26 10.40 -29.75
N LYS A 149 19.55 11.49 -29.01
CA LYS A 149 20.93 11.96 -28.80
C LYS A 149 21.68 11.04 -27.85
N PRO A 150 23.05 11.01 -27.95
CA PRO A 150 23.87 10.35 -26.94
C PRO A 150 23.56 10.87 -25.52
N GLU A 151 23.65 10.02 -24.53
CA GLU A 151 23.22 10.30 -23.15
C GLU A 151 23.91 11.55 -22.55
N GLU A 152 25.17 11.75 -22.88
CA GLU A 152 26.00 12.89 -22.46
C GLU A 152 25.54 14.23 -23.04
N GLN A 153 24.72 14.22 -24.10
CA GLN A 153 24.25 15.41 -24.81
C GLN A 153 22.76 15.69 -24.57
N ARG A 154 22.08 14.90 -23.75
CA ARG A 154 20.65 15.06 -23.47
C ARG A 154 20.39 16.18 -22.49
N ASP A 155 19.48 17.05 -22.85
CA ASP A 155 18.97 18.10 -21.96
C ASP A 155 17.81 17.55 -21.12
N ALA A 156 18.02 17.40 -19.81
CA ALA A 156 17.02 16.87 -18.90
C ALA A 156 15.69 17.67 -18.91
N SER A 157 15.75 18.97 -19.19
CA SER A 157 14.56 19.84 -19.26
C SER A 157 13.69 19.57 -20.49
N LYS A 158 14.22 18.89 -21.51
CA LYS A 158 13.56 18.57 -22.78
C LYS A 158 13.10 17.11 -22.89
N GLN A 159 13.17 16.35 -21.80
CA GLN A 159 12.82 14.93 -21.82
C GLN A 159 11.33 14.66 -21.58
N ILE A 160 10.55 15.67 -21.19
CA ILE A 160 9.12 15.57 -20.91
C ILE A 160 8.35 16.36 -21.96
N ALA A 161 7.43 15.68 -22.64
CA ALA A 161 6.56 16.34 -23.63
C ALA A 161 5.50 17.18 -22.89
N HIS A 162 5.31 18.42 -23.34
CA HIS A 162 4.19 19.24 -22.89
C HIS A 162 2.91 18.80 -23.62
N ILE A 163 1.86 18.53 -22.87
CA ILE A 163 0.54 18.19 -23.38
C ILE A 163 -0.27 19.48 -23.37
N TYR A 164 -0.53 20.01 -24.55
CA TYR A 164 -1.32 21.23 -24.73
C TYR A 164 -2.80 20.92 -24.56
N THR A 165 -3.53 21.79 -23.84
CA THR A 165 -4.98 21.70 -23.70
C THR A 165 -5.71 22.75 -24.55
N PRO A 166 -6.99 22.53 -24.91
CA PRO A 166 -7.80 23.54 -25.60
C PRO A 166 -7.84 24.87 -24.84
N SER A 167 -7.92 24.84 -23.52
CA SER A 167 -7.93 26.05 -22.70
C SER A 167 -6.63 26.85 -22.79
N GLU A 168 -5.47 26.19 -22.88
CA GLU A 168 -4.18 26.87 -23.11
C GLU A 168 -4.15 27.57 -24.49
N ILE A 169 -4.71 26.91 -25.49
CA ILE A 169 -4.80 27.51 -26.83
C ILE A 169 -5.73 28.74 -26.83
N ILE A 170 -6.89 28.64 -26.15
CA ILE A 170 -7.85 29.75 -25.99
C ILE A 170 -7.16 30.94 -25.28
N GLN A 171 -6.47 30.67 -24.16
CA GLN A 171 -5.82 31.70 -23.35
C GLN A 171 -4.67 32.44 -24.09
N ASN A 172 -4.17 31.88 -25.19
CA ASN A 172 -3.13 32.45 -26.02
C ASN A 172 -3.68 33.16 -27.29
N ARG A 173 -4.99 33.34 -27.38
CA ARG A 173 -5.61 34.08 -28.50
C ARG A 173 -5.62 35.58 -28.27
N ASP A 174 -5.56 36.35 -29.33
CA ASP A 174 -5.54 37.82 -29.32
C ASP A 174 -6.81 38.42 -28.67
N TRP A 175 -7.95 37.75 -28.79
CA TRP A 175 -9.20 38.15 -28.20
C TRP A 175 -9.33 37.84 -26.72
N PHE A 176 -8.48 36.90 -26.18
CA PHE A 176 -8.52 36.56 -24.77
C PHE A 176 -7.82 37.61 -23.92
N GLN A 177 -8.60 38.44 -23.24
CA GLN A 177 -8.07 39.51 -22.42
C GLN A 177 -7.29 38.99 -21.21
N TRP A 178 -6.12 39.58 -20.93
CA TRP A 178 -5.25 39.13 -19.86
C TRP A 178 -5.92 39.10 -18.47
N GLY A 179 -6.83 40.08 -18.18
CA GLY A 179 -7.60 40.15 -16.92
C GLY A 179 -8.56 38.99 -16.70
N TRP A 180 -8.98 38.30 -17.78
CA TRP A 180 -9.89 37.15 -17.68
C TRP A 180 -9.27 35.94 -16.96
N ARG A 181 -7.96 35.85 -16.91
CA ARG A 181 -7.24 34.80 -16.16
C ARG A 181 -7.50 34.84 -14.66
N PHE A 182 -7.96 35.95 -14.11
CA PHE A 182 -8.28 36.13 -12.70
C PHE A 182 -9.77 35.96 -12.39
N ASP A 183 -10.61 35.79 -13.40
CA ASP A 183 -12.05 35.56 -13.22
C ASP A 183 -12.29 34.09 -12.86
N PRO A 184 -12.85 33.76 -11.66
CA PRO A 184 -13.06 32.38 -11.24
C PRO A 184 -14.08 31.63 -12.08
N THR A 185 -15.06 32.32 -12.67
CA THR A 185 -16.05 31.73 -13.58
C THR A 185 -15.39 31.33 -14.88
N ILE A 186 -14.61 32.21 -15.50
CA ILE A 186 -13.88 31.95 -16.75
C ILE A 186 -12.89 30.77 -16.54
N ASN A 187 -12.11 30.80 -15.46
CA ASN A 187 -11.21 29.70 -15.14
C ASN A 187 -11.94 28.37 -14.99
N SER A 188 -13.09 28.37 -14.34
CA SER A 188 -13.91 27.18 -14.19
C SER A 188 -14.50 26.71 -15.52
N MET A 189 -14.90 27.63 -16.43
CA MET A 189 -15.35 27.29 -17.78
C MET A 189 -14.23 26.66 -18.60
N LEU A 190 -13.03 27.21 -18.55
CA LEU A 190 -11.85 26.70 -19.27
C LEU A 190 -11.49 25.27 -18.81
N VAL A 191 -11.51 25.01 -17.50
CA VAL A 191 -11.28 23.67 -16.97
C VAL A 191 -12.40 22.69 -17.39
N MET A 192 -13.64 23.16 -17.47
CA MET A 192 -14.76 22.33 -17.96
C MET A 192 -14.60 22.01 -19.44
N ILE A 193 -14.18 22.98 -20.27
CA ILE A 193 -13.86 22.77 -21.67
C ILE A 193 -12.81 21.65 -21.82
N ASP A 194 -11.70 21.76 -21.10
CA ASP A 194 -10.66 20.74 -21.13
C ASP A 194 -11.22 19.37 -20.72
N THR A 195 -12.00 19.31 -19.64
CA THR A 195 -12.59 18.06 -19.14
C THR A 195 -13.51 17.38 -20.16
N ILE A 196 -14.35 18.16 -20.85
CA ILE A 196 -15.25 17.63 -21.88
C ILE A 196 -14.42 17.18 -23.10
N CYS A 197 -13.46 17.99 -23.54
CA CYS A 197 -12.64 17.70 -24.72
C CYS A 197 -11.74 16.46 -24.49
N GLU A 198 -11.25 16.26 -23.28
CA GLU A 198 -10.43 15.09 -22.88
C GLU A 198 -11.22 13.80 -22.91
N GLN A 199 -12.50 13.84 -22.47
CA GLN A 199 -13.35 12.66 -22.38
C GLN A 199 -14.16 12.38 -23.66
N MET A 200 -14.19 13.32 -24.61
CA MET A 200 -14.95 13.20 -25.86
C MET A 200 -14.19 12.36 -26.89
N ASP A 201 -14.87 11.41 -27.50
CA ASP A 201 -14.37 10.71 -28.69
C ASP A 201 -14.64 11.53 -29.95
N TRP A 202 -13.58 12.14 -30.48
CA TRP A 202 -13.63 13.02 -31.64
C TRP A 202 -13.76 12.30 -32.98
N ASN A 203 -13.78 10.96 -32.99
CA ASN A 203 -13.97 10.17 -34.23
C ASN A 203 -15.44 9.87 -34.51
N LEU A 204 -16.34 10.21 -33.59
CA LEU A 204 -17.76 9.98 -33.76
C LEU A 204 -18.38 10.97 -34.75
N ASP A 205 -19.50 10.59 -35.33
CA ASP A 205 -20.35 11.46 -36.11
C ASP A 205 -20.88 12.59 -35.23
N MET A 206 -20.36 13.80 -35.43
CA MET A 206 -20.72 14.97 -34.63
C MET A 206 -22.16 15.41 -34.80
N ASP A 207 -22.74 15.22 -36.00
CA ASP A 207 -24.15 15.56 -36.25
C ASP A 207 -25.08 14.62 -35.47
N ALA A 208 -24.74 13.35 -35.39
CA ALA A 208 -25.43 12.39 -34.54
C ALA A 208 -25.26 12.69 -33.05
N CYS A 209 -24.08 13.13 -32.63
CA CYS A 209 -23.81 13.54 -31.24
C CYS A 209 -24.65 14.80 -30.89
N GLN A 210 -24.70 15.77 -31.75
CA GLN A 210 -25.55 16.97 -31.56
C GLN A 210 -27.04 16.61 -31.46
N ALA A 211 -27.54 15.72 -32.31
CA ALA A 211 -28.94 15.27 -32.25
C ALA A 211 -29.30 14.62 -30.90
N ARG A 212 -28.37 13.88 -30.29
CA ARG A 212 -28.58 13.20 -29.00
C ARG A 212 -28.56 14.18 -27.82
N LEU A 213 -28.10 15.40 -27.96
CA LEU A 213 -28.16 16.43 -26.91
C LEU A 213 -29.61 16.66 -26.43
N ASN A 214 -30.58 16.45 -27.29
CA ASN A 214 -32.00 16.56 -26.94
C ASN A 214 -32.46 15.47 -25.96
N ASN A 215 -31.72 14.40 -25.80
CA ASN A 215 -32.00 13.33 -24.85
C ASN A 215 -31.47 13.64 -23.44
N ILE A 216 -30.76 14.75 -23.25
CA ILE A 216 -30.39 15.29 -21.95
C ILE A 216 -31.45 16.29 -21.54
N THR A 217 -32.30 15.89 -20.60
CA THR A 217 -33.47 16.64 -20.18
C THR A 217 -33.39 17.05 -18.71
N PHE A 218 -34.19 18.05 -18.33
CA PHE A 218 -34.38 18.46 -16.95
C PHE A 218 -35.83 18.91 -16.74
N ASN A 219 -36.28 18.91 -15.50
CA ASN A 219 -37.59 19.44 -15.12
C ASN A 219 -37.48 20.98 -14.99
N HIS A 220 -38.09 21.70 -15.89
CA HIS A 220 -38.17 23.16 -15.85
C HIS A 220 -39.41 23.60 -15.06
N LEU A 221 -39.20 24.48 -14.09
CA LEU A 221 -40.24 25.08 -13.30
C LEU A 221 -40.16 26.60 -13.38
N ASP A 222 -41.15 27.23 -14.02
CA ASP A 222 -41.30 28.65 -13.99
C ASP A 222 -42.03 29.08 -12.69
N LEU A 223 -41.36 29.92 -11.91
CA LEU A 223 -41.88 30.47 -10.67
C LEU A 223 -42.78 31.70 -10.86
N GLY A 224 -42.88 32.17 -12.14
CA GLY A 224 -43.72 33.32 -12.50
C GLY A 224 -43.37 34.59 -11.72
N GLU A 225 -44.41 35.38 -11.42
CA GLU A 225 -44.29 36.63 -10.65
C GLU A 225 -44.22 36.40 -9.11
N MET A 226 -44.06 35.19 -8.64
CA MET A 226 -43.77 34.98 -7.23
C MET A 226 -42.42 35.65 -6.92
N GLY A 227 -42.52 36.89 -6.44
CA GLY A 227 -41.39 37.74 -6.08
C GLY A 227 -40.50 36.98 -5.12
N MET A 228 -39.32 36.57 -5.61
CA MET A 228 -38.32 35.93 -4.79
C MET A 228 -37.77 36.94 -3.78
N SER A 229 -38.07 36.71 -2.51
CA SER A 229 -37.26 37.39 -1.49
C SER A 229 -35.89 36.77 -1.43
N ASP A 230 -34.86 37.58 -1.21
CA ASP A 230 -33.48 37.15 -0.96
C ASP A 230 -33.42 36.07 0.14
N GLU A 231 -34.38 36.10 1.09
CA GLU A 231 -34.53 35.08 2.14
C GLU A 231 -34.89 33.68 1.61
N LEU A 232 -35.72 33.56 0.59
CA LEU A 232 -36.10 32.27 -0.01
C LEU A 232 -34.91 31.67 -0.73
N PHE A 233 -34.16 32.54 -1.46
CA PHE A 233 -32.91 32.14 -2.12
C PHE A 233 -31.86 31.63 -1.14
N ILE A 234 -31.62 32.34 -0.03
CA ILE A 234 -30.68 31.94 1.02
C ILE A 234 -31.13 30.65 1.69
N LYS A 235 -32.40 30.48 1.99
CA LYS A 235 -32.95 29.26 2.62
C LYS A 235 -32.86 28.04 1.70
N MET A 236 -33.05 28.22 0.39
CA MET A 236 -32.96 27.11 -0.56
C MET A 236 -31.52 26.72 -0.88
N ASN A 237 -30.63 27.68 -1.02
CA ASN A 237 -29.20 27.40 -1.20
C ASN A 237 -28.53 26.83 0.07
N ALA A 238 -29.04 27.12 1.27
CA ALA A 238 -28.56 26.51 2.52
C ALA A 238 -28.88 25.00 2.64
N ARG A 239 -29.76 24.46 1.78
CA ARG A 239 -30.07 23.02 1.70
C ARG A 239 -29.11 22.25 0.80
N GLY A 240 -28.27 22.91 0.04
CA GLY A 240 -27.26 22.29 -0.80
C GLY A 240 -26.05 21.83 -0.01
N LYS A 241 -26.23 20.97 1.03
CA LYS A 241 -25.13 20.26 1.66
C LYS A 241 -24.53 19.34 0.59
N LEU A 242 -23.23 19.50 0.34
CA LEU A 242 -22.49 18.54 -0.48
C LEU A 242 -22.73 17.13 0.09
N LEU A 243 -23.05 16.20 -0.78
CA LEU A 243 -23.11 14.78 -0.41
C LEU A 243 -21.78 14.40 0.25
N SER A 244 -21.84 13.63 1.32
CA SER A 244 -20.64 13.06 1.91
C SER A 244 -19.94 12.14 0.92
N ASP A 245 -18.65 11.90 1.10
CA ASP A 245 -17.92 10.95 0.22
C ASP A 245 -18.50 9.54 0.33
N PHE A 246 -19.10 9.21 1.47
CA PHE A 246 -19.84 7.98 1.65
C PHE A 246 -21.15 7.96 0.83
N ASP A 247 -21.92 9.05 0.82
CA ASP A 247 -23.13 9.15 0.00
C ASP A 247 -22.84 9.03 -1.50
N LYS A 248 -21.72 9.62 -1.94
CA LYS A 248 -21.24 9.50 -3.32
C LYS A 248 -20.90 8.05 -3.67
N LEU A 249 -20.12 7.38 -2.80
CA LEU A 249 -19.79 5.97 -2.98
C LEU A 249 -21.06 5.12 -3.05
N LYS A 250 -21.99 5.30 -2.12
CA LYS A 250 -23.27 4.57 -2.08
C LYS A 250 -24.03 4.74 -3.40
N SER A 251 -24.20 5.98 -3.88
CA SER A 251 -24.88 6.27 -5.14
C SER A 251 -24.18 5.62 -6.34
N THR A 252 -22.86 5.67 -6.38
CA THR A 252 -22.05 5.06 -7.44
C THR A 252 -22.21 3.54 -7.49
N LEU A 253 -22.18 2.88 -6.34
CA LEU A 253 -22.35 1.43 -6.29
C LEU A 253 -23.81 1.01 -6.58
N GLU A 254 -24.79 1.77 -6.16
CA GLU A 254 -26.20 1.52 -6.50
C GLU A 254 -26.47 1.66 -8.01
N GLU A 255 -25.88 2.67 -8.66
CA GLU A 255 -25.96 2.83 -10.13
C GLU A 255 -25.34 1.62 -10.85
N GLU A 256 -24.20 1.14 -10.39
CA GLU A 256 -23.54 -0.04 -10.95
C GLU A 256 -24.37 -1.32 -10.77
N ILE A 257 -24.98 -1.51 -9.60
CA ILE A 257 -25.90 -2.64 -9.34
C ILE A 257 -27.09 -2.61 -10.31
N GLN A 258 -27.69 -1.45 -10.53
CA GLN A 258 -28.82 -1.29 -11.46
C GLN A 258 -28.41 -1.60 -12.90
N LEU A 259 -27.23 -1.14 -13.34
CA LEU A 259 -26.70 -1.43 -14.65
C LEU A 259 -26.46 -2.94 -14.84
N GLN A 260 -25.85 -3.62 -13.88
CA GLN A 260 -25.63 -5.07 -13.94
C GLN A 260 -26.95 -5.87 -13.93
N GLN A 261 -27.93 -5.45 -13.17
CA GLN A 261 -29.26 -6.09 -13.19
C GLN A 261 -29.94 -5.95 -14.56
N SER A 262 -29.83 -4.79 -15.21
CA SER A 262 -30.40 -4.57 -16.54
C SER A 262 -29.72 -5.45 -17.61
N GLU A 263 -28.39 -5.53 -17.57
CA GLU A 263 -27.59 -6.38 -18.48
C GLU A 263 -27.93 -7.88 -18.32
N MET A 264 -28.21 -8.34 -17.10
CA MET A 264 -28.60 -9.73 -16.84
C MET A 264 -30.02 -10.06 -17.36
N ASN A 265 -30.95 -9.12 -17.31
CA ASN A 265 -32.33 -9.29 -17.80
C ASN A 265 -32.38 -9.38 -19.33
N ASP A 266 -31.58 -8.62 -20.05
CA ASP A 266 -31.49 -8.69 -21.52
C ASP A 266 -30.90 -10.02 -22.05
N GLY A 267 -30.11 -10.72 -21.24
CA GLY A 267 -29.51 -12.02 -21.57
C GLY A 267 -30.47 -13.24 -21.51
N GLY A 268 -31.77 -13.06 -21.22
CA GLY A 268 -32.75 -14.12 -21.20
C GLY A 268 -32.61 -15.14 -20.06
N LYS A 269 -31.76 -14.92 -19.09
CA LYS A 269 -31.70 -15.68 -17.83
C LYS A 269 -32.56 -14.99 -16.81
N THR A 270 -33.76 -15.49 -16.60
CA THR A 270 -34.63 -15.14 -15.47
C THR A 270 -33.89 -15.48 -14.18
N LEU A 271 -33.20 -14.51 -13.60
CA LEU A 271 -32.82 -14.56 -12.18
C LEU A 271 -34.09 -14.21 -11.36
N ALA A 272 -34.93 -15.22 -11.19
CA ALA A 272 -36.19 -15.10 -10.43
C ALA A 272 -35.97 -14.89 -8.92
N ASP A 273 -34.71 -14.96 -8.41
CA ASP A 273 -34.49 -15.15 -6.97
C ASP A 273 -33.60 -14.13 -6.26
N SER A 274 -33.08 -13.07 -6.89
CA SER A 274 -32.34 -12.10 -6.09
C SER A 274 -32.49 -10.68 -6.59
N ASN A 275 -33.33 -9.92 -5.89
CA ASN A 275 -33.32 -8.47 -5.97
C ASN A 275 -32.02 -7.97 -5.26
N ILE A 276 -30.88 -7.99 -5.97
CA ILE A 276 -29.56 -7.60 -5.44
C ILE A 276 -29.61 -6.16 -4.91
N GLU A 277 -30.32 -5.28 -5.61
CA GLU A 277 -30.51 -3.90 -5.19
C GLU A 277 -31.24 -3.82 -3.83
N HIS A 278 -32.28 -4.61 -3.64
CA HIS A 278 -33.01 -4.65 -2.37
C HIS A 278 -32.09 -5.18 -1.24
N ALA A 279 -31.39 -6.29 -1.48
CA ALA A 279 -30.49 -6.86 -0.49
C ALA A 279 -29.34 -5.90 -0.14
N TRP A 280 -28.82 -5.16 -1.13
CA TRP A 280 -27.81 -4.14 -0.92
C TRP A 280 -28.33 -3.03 0.00
N ARG A 281 -29.48 -2.45 -0.32
CA ARG A 281 -30.07 -1.36 0.47
C ARG A 281 -30.43 -1.80 1.88
N GLU A 282 -31.03 -2.97 2.04
CA GLU A 282 -31.39 -3.52 3.35
C GLU A 282 -30.17 -3.69 4.26
N ASN A 283 -29.06 -4.21 3.73
CA ASN A 283 -27.83 -4.36 4.49
C ASN A 283 -27.14 -3.01 4.74
N MET A 284 -27.08 -2.13 3.74
CA MET A 284 -26.41 -0.84 3.82
C MET A 284 -27.09 0.11 4.81
N ASP A 285 -28.41 0.20 4.76
CA ASP A 285 -29.19 1.10 5.60
C ASP A 285 -29.59 0.48 6.97
N GLY A 286 -29.24 -0.80 7.19
CA GLY A 286 -29.54 -1.53 8.41
C GLY A 286 -28.29 -2.16 9.01
N LYS A 287 -28.11 -3.46 8.80
CA LYS A 287 -27.12 -4.30 9.48
C LYS A 287 -25.70 -3.76 9.45
N TRP A 288 -25.23 -3.24 8.30
CA TRP A 288 -23.84 -2.78 8.17
C TRP A 288 -23.61 -1.47 8.91
N ILE A 289 -24.46 -0.47 8.65
CA ILE A 289 -24.30 0.84 9.33
C ILE A 289 -24.51 0.70 10.84
N ASP A 290 -25.42 -0.17 11.29
CA ASP A 290 -25.68 -0.40 12.70
C ASP A 290 -24.46 -1.00 13.43
N LEU A 291 -23.78 -2.01 12.83
CA LEU A 291 -22.55 -2.56 13.38
C LEU A 291 -21.47 -1.48 13.52
N PHE A 292 -21.27 -0.70 12.46
CA PHE A 292 -20.23 0.33 12.46
C PHE A 292 -20.57 1.46 13.43
N TRP A 293 -21.83 1.82 13.55
CA TRP A 293 -22.31 2.76 14.55
C TRP A 293 -22.04 2.24 15.97
N GLN A 294 -22.42 1.02 16.27
CA GLN A 294 -22.19 0.40 17.58
C GLN A 294 -20.68 0.35 17.93
N LYS A 295 -19.83 0.12 16.96
CA LYS A 295 -18.38 -0.05 17.16
C LYS A 295 -17.61 1.26 17.27
N TYR A 296 -17.93 2.23 16.43
CA TYR A 296 -17.11 3.45 16.28
C TYR A 296 -17.76 4.70 16.86
N ALA A 297 -19.06 4.85 16.82
CA ALA A 297 -19.75 6.02 17.37
C ALA A 297 -19.60 6.13 18.89
N SER A 298 -19.68 5.02 19.61
CA SER A 298 -19.53 4.98 21.06
C SER A 298 -18.14 5.44 21.52
N ALA A 299 -17.10 5.14 20.76
CA ALA A 299 -15.73 5.54 21.08
C ALA A 299 -15.55 7.06 20.92
N VAL A 300 -16.15 7.66 19.89
CA VAL A 300 -16.11 9.12 19.68
C VAL A 300 -16.89 9.85 20.76
N MET A 301 -18.06 9.35 21.13
CA MET A 301 -18.89 9.94 22.17
C MET A 301 -18.25 9.86 23.57
N ALA A 302 -17.49 8.80 23.85
CA ALA A 302 -16.81 8.62 25.14
C ALA A 302 -15.58 9.52 25.34
N GLN A 303 -14.97 10.01 24.24
CA GLN A 303 -13.79 10.89 24.30
C GLN A 303 -14.12 12.37 24.57
N ASN A 304 -15.36 12.78 24.36
CA ASN A 304 -15.80 14.16 24.49
C ASN A 304 -16.63 14.34 25.75
N THR A 305 -16.19 15.21 26.63
CA THR A 305 -16.84 15.51 27.92
C THR A 305 -17.60 16.84 27.90
N SER A 306 -17.85 17.43 26.74
CA SER A 306 -18.52 18.74 26.60
C SER A 306 -20.03 18.62 26.38
N ASP A 307 -20.79 19.61 26.86
CA ASP A 307 -22.26 19.69 26.80
C ASP A 307 -22.85 19.85 25.38
N ASP A 308 -22.06 19.79 24.30
CA ASP A 308 -22.53 20.01 22.93
C ASP A 308 -22.85 18.70 22.18
N ASN A 309 -23.94 18.06 22.59
CA ASN A 309 -24.47 16.79 22.09
C ASN A 309 -24.68 16.71 20.55
N LYS A 310 -24.80 17.85 19.84
CA LYS A 310 -25.07 17.87 18.39
C LYS A 310 -23.80 17.70 17.56
N ASN A 311 -22.72 18.35 17.99
CA ASN A 311 -21.42 18.27 17.31
C ASN A 311 -20.78 16.90 17.51
N GLU A 312 -20.98 16.28 18.68
CA GLU A 312 -20.52 14.93 18.99
C GLU A 312 -21.21 13.87 18.15
N ARG A 313 -22.53 13.94 18.00
CA ARG A 313 -23.28 13.03 17.12
C ARG A 313 -22.88 13.16 15.65
N LEU A 314 -22.58 14.39 15.20
CA LEU A 314 -22.13 14.61 13.84
C LEU A 314 -20.71 14.05 13.61
N ALA A 315 -19.81 14.19 14.59
CA ALA A 315 -18.48 13.62 14.52
C ALA A 315 -18.53 12.07 14.52
N ALA A 316 -19.38 11.50 15.39
CA ALA A 316 -19.60 10.05 15.43
C ALA A 316 -20.20 9.51 14.13
N ALA A 317 -21.13 10.22 13.50
CA ALA A 317 -21.70 9.84 12.22
C ALA A 317 -20.64 9.87 11.11
N LYS A 318 -19.82 10.92 11.04
CA LYS A 318 -18.74 11.03 10.06
C LYS A 318 -17.70 9.93 10.20
N GLU A 319 -17.30 9.59 11.44
CA GLU A 319 -16.36 8.50 11.68
C GLU A 319 -16.97 7.15 11.28
N THR A 320 -18.22 6.90 11.58
CA THR A 320 -18.95 5.70 11.18
C THR A 320 -18.99 5.56 9.66
N GLU A 321 -19.40 6.61 8.94
CA GLU A 321 -19.44 6.65 7.47
C GLU A 321 -18.06 6.42 6.86
N LYS A 322 -17.01 7.07 7.39
CA LYS A 322 -15.63 6.90 6.94
C LYS A 322 -15.17 5.45 7.10
N ARG A 323 -15.40 4.83 8.25
CA ARG A 323 -14.98 3.45 8.53
C ARG A 323 -15.73 2.45 7.66
N LEU A 324 -17.02 2.64 7.47
CA LEU A 324 -17.82 1.80 6.57
C LEU A 324 -17.38 1.97 5.11
N LYS A 325 -17.10 3.19 4.65
CA LYS A 325 -16.54 3.46 3.31
C LYS A 325 -15.25 2.68 3.08
N ILE A 326 -14.28 2.81 3.98
CA ILE A 326 -12.98 2.13 3.87
C ILE A 326 -13.16 0.61 3.84
N PHE A 327 -14.01 0.08 4.71
CA PHE A 327 -14.32 -1.35 4.76
C PHE A 327 -14.91 -1.85 3.43
N LEU A 328 -15.92 -1.19 2.90
CA LEU A 328 -16.58 -1.56 1.64
C LEU A 328 -15.57 -1.55 0.47
N LEU A 329 -14.76 -0.51 0.37
CA LEU A 329 -13.75 -0.38 -0.68
C LEU A 329 -12.70 -1.49 -0.59
N ARG A 330 -12.30 -1.91 0.62
CA ARG A 330 -11.39 -3.05 0.81
C ARG A 330 -12.03 -4.38 0.46
N MET A 331 -13.31 -4.56 0.78
CA MET A 331 -14.04 -5.76 0.35
C MET A 331 -14.11 -5.85 -1.18
N ILE A 332 -14.35 -4.72 -1.85
CA ILE A 332 -14.29 -4.63 -3.32
C ILE A 332 -12.86 -4.93 -3.81
N ALA A 333 -11.85 -4.32 -3.22
CA ALA A 333 -10.46 -4.56 -3.59
C ALA A 333 -10.09 -6.04 -3.46
N MET A 334 -10.44 -6.70 -2.36
CA MET A 334 -10.19 -8.14 -2.17
C MET A 334 -10.86 -8.98 -3.26
N GLN A 335 -12.09 -8.67 -3.66
CA GLN A 335 -12.77 -9.37 -4.73
C GLN A 335 -12.09 -9.16 -6.08
N LEU A 336 -11.67 -7.92 -6.40
CA LEU A 336 -10.97 -7.60 -7.64
C LEU A 336 -9.59 -8.28 -7.67
N PHE A 337 -8.81 -8.20 -6.60
CA PHE A 337 -7.51 -8.88 -6.46
C PHE A 337 -7.63 -10.40 -6.69
N ALA A 338 -8.69 -11.02 -6.19
CA ALA A 338 -8.92 -12.45 -6.35
C ALA A 338 -9.22 -12.86 -7.80
N LYS A 339 -9.74 -11.95 -8.61
CA LYS A 339 -10.11 -12.21 -10.02
C LYS A 339 -8.96 -11.98 -11.00
N VAL A 340 -7.96 -11.18 -10.63
CA VAL A 340 -6.82 -10.83 -11.50
C VAL A 340 -5.82 -11.97 -11.76
N PRO A 341 -5.50 -12.89 -10.83
CA PRO A 341 -4.43 -13.87 -11.01
C PRO A 341 -4.61 -14.86 -12.16
N GLY A 342 -5.77 -14.92 -12.77
CA GLY A 342 -6.05 -15.80 -13.92
C GLY A 342 -5.78 -15.15 -15.27
N ILE A 343 -5.31 -13.88 -15.30
CA ILE A 343 -5.15 -13.14 -16.56
C ILE A 343 -3.67 -13.09 -16.93
N ASP A 344 -3.26 -13.89 -17.87
CA ASP A 344 -1.96 -13.76 -18.53
C ASP A 344 -2.04 -12.67 -19.61
N LEU A 345 -1.70 -11.45 -19.22
CA LEU A 345 -1.73 -10.27 -20.09
C LEU A 345 -0.81 -10.40 -21.32
N SER A 346 0.11 -11.36 -21.34
CA SER A 346 1.01 -11.59 -22.47
C SER A 346 0.48 -12.59 -23.49
N ASN A 347 -0.34 -13.55 -23.04
CA ASN A 347 -0.79 -14.66 -23.86
C ASN A 347 -2.31 -14.74 -24.06
N ASP A 348 -3.08 -14.09 -23.17
CA ASP A 348 -4.54 -14.20 -23.17
C ASP A 348 -5.25 -13.13 -24.02
N PHE A 349 -4.50 -12.14 -24.53
CA PHE A 349 -5.02 -11.17 -25.49
C PHE A 349 -4.76 -11.66 -26.90
N GLU A 350 -5.74 -12.33 -27.51
CA GLU A 350 -5.71 -12.61 -28.92
C GLU A 350 -5.78 -11.29 -29.71
N GLN A 351 -4.81 -11.06 -30.58
CA GLN A 351 -4.89 -10.00 -31.56
C GLN A 351 -6.14 -10.24 -32.43
N PRO A 352 -6.89 -9.18 -32.77
CA PRO A 352 -8.02 -9.36 -33.67
C PRO A 352 -7.54 -9.97 -35.01
N ASP A 353 -8.28 -10.92 -35.51
CA ASP A 353 -8.04 -11.57 -36.84
C ASP A 353 -8.12 -10.53 -37.97
N ASP A 354 -8.78 -9.41 -37.75
CA ASP A 354 -8.87 -8.28 -38.67
C ASP A 354 -7.77 -7.28 -38.34
N ASN A 355 -6.81 -7.13 -39.25
CA ASN A 355 -5.72 -6.16 -39.20
C ASN A 355 -6.17 -4.72 -39.51
N GLY A 356 -7.46 -4.41 -39.46
CA GLY A 356 -7.98 -3.07 -39.59
C GLY A 356 -7.40 -2.12 -38.53
N GLU A 357 -7.02 -0.92 -38.93
CA GLU A 357 -6.38 0.11 -38.09
C GLU A 357 -7.24 0.44 -36.85
N GLU A 358 -8.55 0.35 -36.99
CA GLU A 358 -9.53 0.61 -35.92
C GLU A 358 -9.64 -0.55 -34.93
N ALA A 359 -9.61 -1.79 -35.40
CA ALA A 359 -9.64 -2.99 -34.55
C ALA A 359 -8.36 -3.11 -33.70
N MET A 360 -7.20 -2.81 -34.30
CA MET A 360 -5.92 -2.77 -33.58
C MET A 360 -5.88 -1.65 -32.55
N ARG A 361 -6.44 -0.48 -32.88
CA ARG A 361 -6.52 0.65 -31.94
C ARG A 361 -7.42 0.31 -30.74
N LEU A 362 -8.56 -0.29 -30.95
CA LEU A 362 -9.47 -0.74 -29.87
C LEU A 362 -8.81 -1.82 -29.00
N TYR A 363 -8.08 -2.73 -29.61
CA TYR A 363 -7.28 -3.74 -28.92
C TYR A 363 -6.24 -3.10 -27.97
N GLU A 364 -5.45 -2.15 -28.48
CA GLU A 364 -4.43 -1.46 -27.68
C GLU A 364 -5.04 -0.62 -26.55
N ILE A 365 -6.20 0.01 -26.78
CA ILE A 365 -6.92 0.75 -25.73
C ILE A 365 -7.42 -0.21 -24.66
N LYS A 366 -8.03 -1.32 -25.02
CA LYS A 366 -8.53 -2.33 -24.07
C LYS A 366 -7.40 -2.93 -23.25
N LYS A 367 -6.30 -3.31 -23.92
CA LYS A 367 -5.09 -3.81 -23.27
C LYS A 367 -4.53 -2.79 -22.29
N LYS A 368 -4.43 -1.52 -22.68
CA LYS A 368 -3.98 -0.45 -21.79
C LYS A 368 -4.88 -0.30 -20.56
N ARG A 369 -6.20 -0.36 -20.71
CA ARG A 369 -7.14 -0.20 -19.57
C ARG A 369 -7.05 -1.32 -18.55
N ILE A 370 -6.80 -2.55 -18.99
CA ILE A 370 -6.53 -3.65 -18.05
C ILE A 370 -5.19 -3.45 -17.36
N TYR A 371 -4.17 -2.98 -18.08
CA TYR A 371 -2.91 -2.61 -17.46
C TYR A 371 -3.08 -1.48 -16.45
N ASP A 372 -3.84 -0.43 -16.76
CA ASP A 372 -4.11 0.69 -15.88
C ASP A 372 -4.85 0.23 -14.61
N LEU A 373 -5.88 -0.62 -14.73
CA LEU A 373 -6.58 -1.20 -13.59
C LEU A 373 -5.64 -2.06 -12.73
N HIS A 374 -4.86 -2.91 -13.38
CA HIS A 374 -3.88 -3.77 -12.72
C HIS A 374 -2.76 -2.94 -12.07
N GLU A 375 -2.29 -1.86 -12.70
CA GLU A 375 -1.35 -0.92 -12.13
C GLU A 375 -1.92 -0.22 -10.90
N THR A 376 -3.12 0.31 -10.98
CA THR A 376 -3.76 1.00 -9.86
C THR A 376 -3.99 0.06 -8.68
N LEU A 377 -4.35 -1.21 -8.94
CA LEU A 377 -4.51 -2.22 -7.90
C LEU A 377 -3.20 -2.53 -7.16
N PHE A 378 -2.05 -2.53 -7.86
CA PHE A 378 -0.79 -3.06 -7.35
C PHE A 378 0.35 -2.03 -7.23
N GLU A 379 0.18 -0.81 -7.72
CA GLU A 379 1.15 0.28 -7.53
C GLU A 379 0.99 1.00 -6.20
N ALA A 380 -0.14 0.81 -5.52
CA ALA A 380 -0.28 1.34 -4.18
C ALA A 380 0.90 0.84 -3.33
N SER A 381 1.76 1.76 -2.99
CA SER A 381 2.89 1.57 -2.08
C SER A 381 2.43 0.84 -0.81
N TYR A 382 3.32 0.17 -0.14
CA TYR A 382 3.28 -0.53 1.17
C TYR A 382 2.00 -0.44 2.04
N SER A 383 1.12 0.55 1.84
CA SER A 383 -0.14 0.72 2.56
C SER A 383 -1.26 1.14 1.62
N VAL A 384 -2.35 0.42 1.65
CA VAL A 384 -3.59 0.77 0.94
C VAL A 384 -4.37 1.76 1.79
N ASN A 385 -4.24 3.04 1.48
CA ASN A 385 -4.96 4.12 2.15
C ASN A 385 -6.30 4.43 1.46
N GLU A 386 -7.09 5.33 2.03
CA GLU A 386 -8.41 5.70 1.49
C GLU A 386 -8.32 6.28 0.07
N SER A 387 -7.29 7.08 -0.23
CA SER A 387 -7.09 7.66 -1.57
C SER A 387 -6.80 6.60 -2.62
N ASP A 388 -5.99 5.60 -2.29
CA ASP A 388 -5.66 4.49 -3.20
C ASP A 388 -6.91 3.67 -3.53
N LEU A 389 -7.80 3.48 -2.55
CA LEU A 389 -9.07 2.80 -2.73
C LEU A 389 -10.06 3.59 -3.60
N ASP A 390 -10.10 4.92 -3.46
CA ASP A 390 -10.90 5.78 -4.33
C ASP A 390 -10.37 5.75 -5.78
N ASP A 391 -9.04 5.79 -5.97
CA ASP A 391 -8.41 5.68 -7.27
C ASP A 391 -8.67 4.30 -7.92
N LEU A 392 -8.69 3.24 -7.13
CA LEU A 392 -9.09 1.89 -7.57
C LEU A 392 -10.51 1.85 -8.11
N LEU A 393 -11.46 2.46 -7.39
CA LEU A 393 -12.84 2.50 -7.83
C LEU A 393 -13.00 3.27 -9.15
N ILE A 394 -12.29 4.38 -9.30
CA ILE A 394 -12.25 5.17 -10.54
C ILE A 394 -11.65 4.35 -11.70
N ALA A 395 -10.55 3.64 -11.45
CA ALA A 395 -9.93 2.78 -12.46
C ALA A 395 -10.87 1.65 -12.89
N TYR A 396 -11.56 1.04 -11.93
CA TYR A 396 -12.59 0.02 -12.19
C TYR A 396 -13.75 0.55 -13.03
N GLN A 397 -14.29 1.72 -12.71
CA GLN A 397 -15.35 2.35 -13.50
C GLN A 397 -14.90 2.69 -14.93
N ASN A 398 -13.68 3.19 -15.10
CA ASN A 398 -13.11 3.45 -16.42
C ASN A 398 -12.99 2.17 -17.25
N HIS A 399 -12.57 1.09 -16.62
CA HIS A 399 -12.50 -0.21 -17.24
C HIS A 399 -13.88 -0.69 -17.75
N LEU A 400 -14.92 -0.58 -16.93
CA LEU A 400 -16.27 -1.00 -17.31
C LEU A 400 -16.87 -0.18 -18.46
N VAL A 401 -16.66 1.14 -18.47
CA VAL A 401 -17.17 2.01 -19.54
C VAL A 401 -16.68 1.55 -20.92
N ASP A 402 -15.41 1.21 -21.04
CA ASP A 402 -14.83 0.77 -22.32
C ASP A 402 -15.36 -0.62 -22.74
N TRP A 403 -15.72 -1.45 -21.78
CA TRP A 403 -16.30 -2.78 -22.05
C TRP A 403 -17.76 -2.73 -22.49
N ARG A 404 -18.53 -1.83 -21.92
CA ARG A 404 -19.95 -1.63 -22.29
C ARG A 404 -20.14 -0.95 -23.65
N SER A 405 -19.08 -0.36 -24.21
CA SER A 405 -19.16 0.33 -25.51
C SER A 405 -18.98 -0.58 -26.72
N GLY A 406 -18.71 -1.86 -26.57
CA GLY A 406 -18.50 -2.82 -27.68
C GLY A 406 -19.81 -3.45 -28.15
N ASP A 407 -19.92 -3.68 -29.46
CA ASP A 407 -21.09 -4.23 -30.17
C ASP A 407 -21.40 -5.72 -29.86
N SER A 408 -20.68 -6.35 -28.94
CA SER A 408 -20.92 -7.76 -28.60
C SER A 408 -21.57 -7.87 -27.21
N ASN A 409 -22.79 -8.41 -27.18
CA ASN A 409 -23.56 -8.82 -26.00
C ASN A 409 -22.86 -9.90 -25.14
N LYS A 410 -21.58 -10.11 -25.29
CA LYS A 410 -20.77 -11.03 -24.47
C LYS A 410 -19.63 -10.23 -23.84
N LEU A 411 -19.69 -10.07 -22.53
CA LEU A 411 -18.54 -9.63 -21.76
C LEU A 411 -17.35 -10.53 -22.12
N PRO A 412 -16.23 -9.98 -22.60
CA PRO A 412 -15.08 -10.78 -22.95
C PRO A 412 -14.58 -11.55 -21.71
N ARG A 413 -13.91 -12.65 -21.97
CA ARG A 413 -13.33 -13.55 -20.95
C ARG A 413 -12.48 -12.82 -19.88
N TYR A 414 -12.03 -11.61 -20.19
CA TYR A 414 -11.10 -10.82 -19.39
C TYR A 414 -11.75 -9.62 -18.68
N CYS A 415 -13.06 -9.45 -18.77
CA CYS A 415 -13.73 -8.38 -18.06
C CYS A 415 -13.77 -8.69 -16.56
N ILE A 416 -13.10 -7.87 -15.78
CA ILE A 416 -13.14 -7.96 -14.33
C ILE A 416 -14.36 -7.17 -13.84
N VAL A 417 -15.37 -7.88 -13.36
CA VAL A 417 -16.63 -7.28 -12.87
C VAL A 417 -16.82 -7.61 -11.41
N ILE A 418 -17.22 -6.63 -10.61
CA ILE A 418 -17.65 -6.85 -9.23
C ILE A 418 -18.92 -7.70 -9.26
N ASP A 419 -18.89 -8.85 -8.60
CA ASP A 419 -20.10 -9.63 -8.34
C ASP A 419 -20.73 -9.11 -7.04
N PHE A 420 -21.77 -8.31 -7.16
CA PHE A 420 -22.42 -7.70 -6.00
C PHE A 420 -23.13 -8.71 -5.10
N LYS A 421 -23.64 -9.82 -5.64
CA LYS A 421 -24.18 -10.89 -4.82
C LYS A 421 -23.09 -11.51 -3.96
N GLU A 422 -21.99 -11.89 -4.57
CA GLU A 422 -20.84 -12.42 -3.85
C GLU A 422 -20.27 -11.40 -2.85
N LEU A 423 -20.23 -10.12 -3.21
CA LEU A 423 -19.76 -9.03 -2.34
C LEU A 423 -20.63 -8.91 -1.08
N ILE A 424 -21.96 -8.90 -1.23
CA ILE A 424 -22.90 -8.86 -0.09
C ILE A 424 -22.70 -10.08 0.80
N ASP A 425 -22.64 -11.27 0.21
CA ASP A 425 -22.41 -12.51 0.94
C ASP A 425 -21.09 -12.46 1.71
N ASN A 426 -20.01 -12.03 1.07
CA ASN A 426 -18.68 -11.89 1.68
C ASN A 426 -18.66 -10.88 2.83
N ILE A 427 -19.34 -9.73 2.69
CA ILE A 427 -19.45 -8.74 3.78
C ILE A 427 -20.20 -9.35 4.96
N ASN A 428 -21.28 -10.07 4.69
CA ASN A 428 -22.09 -10.69 5.72
C ASN A 428 -21.37 -11.80 6.49
N LEU A 429 -20.32 -12.42 5.95
CA LEU A 429 -19.47 -13.36 6.69
C LEU A 429 -18.74 -12.71 7.87
N TRP A 430 -18.46 -11.41 7.78
CA TRP A 430 -17.77 -10.67 8.84
C TRP A 430 -18.69 -10.21 9.96
N ILE A 431 -20.00 -10.35 9.81
CA ILE A 431 -21.01 -9.75 10.70
C ILE A 431 -21.90 -10.83 11.30
N ILE A 432 -21.93 -10.89 12.62
CA ILE A 432 -22.79 -11.82 13.37
C ILE A 432 -23.98 -11.04 13.93
N ASP A 433 -25.17 -11.51 13.62
CA ASP A 433 -26.43 -11.02 14.20
C ASP A 433 -26.67 -11.73 15.54
N LYS A 434 -26.76 -10.94 16.62
CA LYS A 434 -27.07 -11.42 17.97
C LYS A 434 -28.57 -11.32 18.31
N GLY A 435 -29.38 -10.84 17.37
CA GLY A 435 -30.77 -10.55 17.57
C GLY A 435 -31.02 -9.14 18.15
N GLU A 436 -32.29 -8.72 18.12
CA GLU A 436 -32.73 -7.41 18.65
C GLU A 436 -31.98 -6.19 18.10
N GLY A 437 -31.46 -6.26 16.85
CA GLY A 437 -30.66 -5.19 16.21
C GLY A 437 -29.25 -5.03 16.78
N GLN A 438 -28.73 -6.04 17.48
CA GLN A 438 -27.36 -6.07 17.96
C GLN A 438 -26.48 -6.89 17.05
N TYR A 439 -25.39 -6.30 16.59
CA TYR A 439 -24.42 -6.90 15.70
C TYR A 439 -23.02 -6.91 16.32
N THR A 440 -22.23 -7.90 15.97
CA THR A 440 -20.81 -7.95 16.32
C THR A 440 -20.02 -8.46 15.14
N ASP A 441 -18.73 -8.11 15.07
CA ASP A 441 -17.86 -8.67 14.05
C ASP A 441 -17.35 -10.07 14.45
N VAL A 442 -17.22 -10.94 13.46
CA VAL A 442 -16.79 -12.34 13.65
C VAL A 442 -15.43 -12.44 14.30
N THR A 443 -14.58 -11.44 14.10
CA THR A 443 -13.16 -11.50 14.55
C THR A 443 -13.02 -11.39 16.06
N THR A 444 -14.02 -10.89 16.75
CA THR A 444 -14.05 -10.88 18.23
C THR A 444 -14.21 -12.28 18.82
N LEU A 445 -14.60 -13.25 18.02
CA LEU A 445 -14.88 -14.62 18.41
C LEU A 445 -13.82 -15.60 17.88
N LEU A 446 -12.87 -15.13 17.08
CA LEU A 446 -11.76 -15.94 16.60
C LEU A 446 -10.78 -16.20 17.76
N PRO A 447 -10.17 -17.39 17.79
CA PRO A 447 -9.06 -17.64 18.72
C PRO A 447 -8.00 -16.55 18.54
N GLN A 448 -7.51 -16.02 19.66
CA GLN A 448 -6.36 -15.12 19.62
C GLN A 448 -5.15 -15.93 19.16
N ASP A 449 -4.81 -15.80 17.91
CA ASP A 449 -3.59 -16.35 17.36
C ASP A 449 -2.56 -15.23 17.23
N SER A 450 -1.44 -15.35 17.92
CA SER A 450 -0.25 -14.48 17.80
C SER A 450 0.30 -14.40 16.36
N PHE A 451 -0.26 -15.21 15.49
CA PHE A 451 0.06 -15.34 14.10
C PHE A 451 -0.32 -14.12 13.25
N PHE A 452 -1.41 -13.46 13.60
CA PHE A 452 -1.98 -12.38 12.82
C PHE A 452 -1.90 -11.03 13.52
N ASP A 453 -1.62 -10.98 14.81
CA ASP A 453 -1.69 -9.72 15.54
C ASP A 453 -0.64 -9.59 16.67
N ASP A 454 0.42 -8.84 16.37
CA ASP A 454 1.35 -8.38 17.41
C ASP A 454 0.80 -7.18 18.23
N ASN A 455 -0.37 -6.59 17.85
CA ASN A 455 -0.79 -5.29 18.35
C ASN A 455 -2.20 -5.20 18.98
N ASN A 456 -2.85 -6.29 19.33
CA ASN A 456 -4.22 -6.32 19.90
C ASN A 456 -5.33 -5.69 19.01
N ASN A 457 -5.10 -5.50 17.72
CA ASN A 457 -6.14 -5.07 16.79
C ASN A 457 -6.95 -6.26 16.31
N THR A 458 -8.26 -6.19 16.35
CA THR A 458 -9.08 -7.20 15.69
C THR A 458 -8.97 -7.08 14.18
N TYR A 459 -9.06 -8.19 13.44
CA TYR A 459 -9.00 -8.19 11.97
C TYR A 459 -10.03 -7.26 11.34
N PHE A 460 -11.21 -7.16 11.93
CA PHE A 460 -12.23 -6.23 11.48
C PHE A 460 -11.80 -4.79 11.64
N SER A 461 -11.12 -4.45 12.73
CA SER A 461 -10.57 -3.10 12.93
C SER A 461 -9.46 -2.77 11.93
N LEU A 462 -8.68 -3.76 11.48
CA LEU A 462 -7.72 -3.60 10.40
C LEU A 462 -8.43 -3.32 9.07
N LEU A 463 -9.51 -4.07 8.73
CA LEU A 463 -10.30 -3.82 7.52
C LEU A 463 -10.93 -2.44 7.46
N ALA A 464 -11.33 -1.90 8.60
CA ALA A 464 -11.93 -0.57 8.71
C ALA A 464 -10.92 0.54 9.07
N GLY A 465 -9.65 0.20 9.30
CA GLY A 465 -8.58 1.13 9.70
C GLY A 465 -8.09 2.04 8.56
N ASP A 466 -7.30 3.07 8.87
CA ASP A 466 -6.88 4.05 7.87
C ASP A 466 -5.88 3.45 6.85
N ASN A 467 -4.88 2.71 7.32
CA ASN A 467 -3.83 2.13 6.48
C ASN A 467 -3.62 0.65 6.78
N ILE A 468 -3.52 -0.18 5.76
CA ILE A 468 -3.09 -1.57 5.89
C ILE A 468 -2.09 -1.92 4.78
N SER A 469 -1.19 -2.87 5.06
CA SER A 469 -0.29 -3.39 4.04
C SER A 469 -1.02 -4.37 3.10
N ASN A 470 -0.48 -4.56 1.90
CA ASN A 470 -0.97 -5.58 0.97
C ASN A 470 -0.89 -6.99 1.58
N ASP A 471 0.12 -7.25 2.40
CA ASP A 471 0.27 -8.49 3.16
C ASP A 471 -0.89 -8.70 4.14
N THR A 472 -1.25 -7.66 4.88
CA THR A 472 -2.42 -7.69 5.78
C THR A 472 -3.71 -7.91 4.98
N LEU A 473 -3.88 -7.26 3.83
CA LEU A 473 -5.06 -7.44 2.98
C LEU A 473 -5.16 -8.88 2.46
N ALA A 474 -4.05 -9.49 2.02
CA ALA A 474 -4.02 -10.88 1.60
C ALA A 474 -4.36 -11.85 2.76
N THR A 475 -3.89 -11.53 3.96
CA THR A 475 -4.23 -12.28 5.18
C THR A 475 -5.73 -12.21 5.49
N LEU A 476 -6.32 -11.01 5.41
CA LEU A 476 -7.75 -10.82 5.60
C LEU A 476 -8.60 -11.50 4.52
N TYR A 477 -8.11 -11.52 3.30
CA TYR A 477 -8.72 -12.29 2.22
C TYR A 477 -8.67 -13.80 2.50
N SER A 478 -7.55 -14.32 3.00
CA SER A 478 -7.46 -15.72 3.42
C SER A 478 -8.46 -16.06 4.52
N LEU A 479 -8.64 -15.17 5.51
CA LEU A 479 -9.65 -15.32 6.54
C LEU A 479 -11.07 -15.33 5.95
N GLN A 480 -11.37 -14.44 5.01
CA GLN A 480 -12.66 -14.44 4.31
C GLN A 480 -12.93 -15.76 3.59
N CYS A 481 -11.93 -16.33 2.91
CA CYS A 481 -12.04 -17.62 2.25
C CYS A 481 -12.33 -18.74 3.27
N PHE A 482 -11.69 -18.72 4.42
CA PHE A 482 -11.99 -19.66 5.50
C PHE A 482 -13.44 -19.53 6.00
N LEU A 483 -13.89 -18.31 6.30
CA LEU A 483 -15.27 -18.06 6.77
C LEU A 483 -16.33 -18.50 5.74
N LYS A 484 -16.00 -18.43 4.45
CA LYS A 484 -16.86 -18.90 3.36
C LYS A 484 -16.94 -20.43 3.31
N LEU A 485 -15.86 -21.12 3.60
CA LEU A 485 -15.80 -22.59 3.65
C LEU A 485 -16.38 -23.16 4.96
N TYR A 486 -16.08 -22.50 6.06
CA TYR A 486 -16.45 -22.90 7.40
C TYR A 486 -17.27 -21.79 8.08
N PRO A 487 -18.57 -21.66 7.78
CA PRO A 487 -19.43 -20.68 8.43
C PRO A 487 -19.29 -20.84 9.95
N TYR A 488 -19.18 -19.72 10.63
CA TYR A 488 -18.96 -19.71 12.07
C TYR A 488 -20.02 -20.51 12.83
N LYS A 489 -19.57 -21.48 13.63
CA LYS A 489 -20.41 -22.24 14.56
C LYS A 489 -19.90 -22.00 15.98
N TYR A 490 -20.73 -21.36 16.78
CA TYR A 490 -20.44 -21.11 18.19
C TYR A 490 -20.01 -22.43 18.89
N ASP A 491 -18.96 -22.36 19.72
CA ASP A 491 -18.50 -23.41 20.64
C ASP A 491 -18.03 -24.73 20.01
N SER A 492 -17.57 -24.73 18.79
CA SER A 492 -17.00 -25.92 18.17
C SER A 492 -15.47 -25.88 18.27
N GLU A 493 -14.89 -26.74 19.13
CA GLU A 493 -13.45 -26.98 19.20
C GLU A 493 -12.87 -27.37 17.84
N ALA A 494 -13.59 -28.18 17.09
CA ALA A 494 -13.23 -28.56 15.71
C ALA A 494 -13.14 -27.36 14.77
N TRP A 495 -14.03 -26.36 14.93
CA TRP A 495 -13.96 -25.14 14.11
C TRP A 495 -12.68 -24.33 14.42
N CYS A 496 -12.31 -24.20 15.68
CA CYS A 496 -11.09 -23.51 16.09
C CYS A 496 -9.83 -24.23 15.55
N LEU A 497 -9.78 -25.54 15.61
CA LEU A 497 -8.67 -26.34 15.06
C LEU A 497 -8.57 -26.20 13.54
N ASN A 498 -9.68 -26.20 12.83
CA ASN A 498 -9.70 -25.95 11.39
C ASN A 498 -9.26 -24.51 11.05
N PHE A 499 -9.62 -23.53 11.87
CA PHE A 499 -9.16 -22.16 11.73
C PHE A 499 -7.64 -22.05 11.89
N GLU A 500 -7.08 -22.63 12.94
CA GLU A 500 -5.63 -22.64 13.19
C GLU A 500 -4.88 -23.32 12.04
N GLU A 501 -5.40 -24.44 11.53
CA GLU A 501 -4.78 -25.15 10.42
C GLU A 501 -4.87 -24.38 9.11
N TRP A 502 -6.01 -23.75 8.80
CA TRP A 502 -6.15 -22.92 7.62
C TRP A 502 -5.20 -21.71 7.65
N THR A 503 -5.11 -21.04 8.79
CA THR A 503 -4.21 -19.90 8.97
C THR A 503 -2.76 -20.32 8.81
N ARG A 504 -2.37 -21.45 9.40
CA ARG A 504 -1.05 -22.05 9.25
C ARG A 504 -0.71 -22.34 7.79
N MET A 505 -1.59 -23.02 7.08
CA MET A 505 -1.41 -23.36 5.66
C MET A 505 -1.30 -22.10 4.80
N SER A 506 -2.20 -21.16 4.97
CA SER A 506 -2.21 -19.90 4.22
C SER A 506 -0.94 -19.11 4.43
N ARG A 507 -0.46 -19.01 5.66
CA ARG A 507 0.79 -18.35 6.00
C ARG A 507 1.97 -18.99 5.28
N ASN A 508 2.09 -20.29 5.33
CA ASN A 508 3.16 -21.03 4.68
C ASN A 508 3.15 -20.86 3.15
N VAL A 509 1.97 -20.67 2.56
CA VAL A 509 1.81 -20.50 1.11
C VAL A 509 2.24 -19.10 0.65
N PHE A 510 1.88 -18.03 1.35
CA PHE A 510 2.11 -16.67 0.85
C PHE A 510 2.89 -15.73 1.78
N LYS A 511 2.98 -16.04 3.09
CA LYS A 511 3.70 -15.22 4.06
C LYS A 511 5.10 -15.77 4.33
N PHE A 512 6.00 -15.69 3.37
CA PHE A 512 7.36 -16.17 3.55
C PHE A 512 8.27 -15.25 4.37
N ASP A 513 7.85 -14.00 4.65
CA ASP A 513 8.69 -13.06 5.39
C ASP A 513 7.88 -12.03 6.17
N ASN A 514 8.32 -11.70 7.37
CA ASN A 514 7.88 -10.52 8.09
C ASN A 514 8.46 -9.22 7.53
N ASN A 515 9.40 -9.30 6.62
CA ASN A 515 9.79 -8.16 5.83
C ASN A 515 8.68 -7.91 4.82
N THR A 516 7.96 -6.83 5.06
CA THR A 516 6.92 -6.24 4.22
C THR A 516 7.33 -6.03 2.76
N ASP A 517 8.58 -6.29 2.41
CA ASP A 517 9.15 -6.01 1.10
C ASP A 517 8.73 -7.00 -0.01
N ARG A 518 8.08 -8.12 0.30
CA ARG A 518 7.82 -9.17 -0.69
C ARG A 518 6.45 -9.12 -1.35
N ILE A 519 5.39 -8.75 -0.62
CA ILE A 519 4.07 -8.50 -1.23
C ILE A 519 3.94 -7.06 -1.75
N ASN A 520 5.03 -6.34 -1.85
CA ASN A 520 5.05 -4.97 -2.36
C ASN A 520 5.16 -4.87 -3.86
N LYS A 521 5.60 -5.94 -4.50
CA LYS A 521 5.60 -6.00 -5.95
C LYS A 521 4.23 -6.46 -6.42
N ARG A 522 3.73 -5.80 -7.44
CA ARG A 522 2.47 -6.06 -8.12
C ARG A 522 2.16 -7.56 -8.29
N ASN A 523 3.14 -8.33 -8.75
CA ASN A 523 2.96 -9.75 -9.01
C ASN A 523 2.85 -10.59 -7.74
N ASP A 524 3.52 -10.20 -6.66
CA ASP A 524 3.55 -10.97 -5.41
C ASP A 524 2.19 -10.96 -4.70
N ALA A 525 1.51 -9.79 -4.68
CA ALA A 525 0.17 -9.68 -4.12
C ALA A 525 -0.85 -10.50 -4.94
N SER A 526 -0.80 -10.37 -6.26
CA SER A 526 -1.66 -11.15 -7.17
C SER A 526 -1.48 -12.65 -6.98
N ASP A 527 -0.24 -13.10 -6.87
CA ASP A 527 0.08 -14.52 -6.67
C ASP A 527 -0.42 -15.03 -5.31
N ALA A 528 -0.30 -14.22 -4.24
CA ALA A 528 -0.82 -14.55 -2.92
C ALA A 528 -2.35 -14.73 -2.92
N PHE A 529 -3.07 -13.78 -3.51
CA PHE A 529 -4.53 -13.89 -3.67
C PHE A 529 -4.93 -15.08 -4.52
N GLY A 530 -4.22 -15.33 -5.63
CA GLY A 530 -4.45 -16.48 -6.51
C GLY A 530 -4.22 -17.82 -5.82
N ALA A 531 -3.17 -17.95 -5.04
CA ALA A 531 -2.86 -19.16 -4.29
C ALA A 531 -3.95 -19.46 -3.24
N VAL A 532 -4.39 -18.44 -2.48
CA VAL A 532 -5.47 -18.60 -1.51
C VAL A 532 -6.79 -18.96 -2.19
N SER A 533 -7.12 -18.28 -3.29
CA SER A 533 -8.33 -18.57 -4.07
C SER A 533 -8.33 -20.02 -4.61
N SER A 534 -7.20 -20.46 -5.14
CA SER A 534 -7.02 -21.83 -5.64
C SER A 534 -7.18 -22.85 -4.51
N MET A 535 -6.57 -22.58 -3.36
CA MET A 535 -6.69 -23.44 -2.18
C MET A 535 -8.14 -23.53 -1.69
N ALA A 536 -8.83 -22.40 -1.61
CA ALA A 536 -10.24 -22.35 -1.21
C ALA A 536 -11.16 -23.08 -2.19
N LEU A 537 -10.94 -22.91 -3.50
CA LEU A 537 -11.72 -23.57 -4.55
C LEU A 537 -11.56 -25.10 -4.52
N GLU A 538 -10.33 -25.57 -4.35
CA GLU A 538 -10.07 -27.02 -4.26
C GLU A 538 -10.66 -27.58 -2.96
N MET A 539 -10.53 -26.88 -1.82
CA MET A 539 -11.15 -27.31 -0.56
C MET A 539 -12.67 -27.40 -0.66
N LYS A 540 -13.32 -26.51 -1.39
CA LYS A 540 -14.77 -26.56 -1.62
C LYS A 540 -15.22 -27.85 -2.28
N ARG A 541 -14.40 -28.43 -3.15
CA ARG A 541 -14.71 -29.72 -3.82
C ARG A 541 -14.75 -30.90 -2.85
N TYR A 542 -14.03 -30.81 -1.73
CA TYR A 542 -14.04 -31.86 -0.71
C TYR A 542 -15.08 -31.61 0.39
N HIS A 543 -15.76 -30.46 0.35
CA HIS A 543 -16.67 -30.00 1.41
C HIS A 543 -18.14 -30.34 1.16
N GLU A 544 -18.47 -30.91 -0.02
CA GLU A 544 -19.91 -31.03 -0.45
C GLU A 544 -20.77 -31.92 0.44
N ASP A 545 -20.21 -32.80 1.30
CA ASP A 545 -21.01 -33.71 2.11
C ASP A 545 -20.72 -33.70 3.64
N ASN A 546 -19.59 -33.17 4.12
CA ASN A 546 -19.26 -33.09 5.56
C ASN A 546 -18.21 -32.04 5.83
N ALA A 547 -18.29 -31.36 6.98
CA ALA A 547 -17.25 -30.43 7.42
C ALA A 547 -15.90 -31.16 7.46
N ILE A 548 -14.99 -30.77 6.56
CA ILE A 548 -13.67 -31.41 6.43
C ILE A 548 -12.83 -31.00 7.63
N ASP A 549 -12.31 -31.98 8.33
CA ASP A 549 -11.22 -31.75 9.26
C ASP A 549 -9.93 -31.53 8.49
N LEU A 550 -9.49 -30.26 8.40
CA LEU A 550 -8.24 -29.89 7.71
C LEU A 550 -7.03 -30.52 8.40
N TYR A 551 -7.15 -30.82 9.68
CA TYR A 551 -6.09 -31.38 10.47
C TYR A 551 -5.73 -32.81 10.08
N GLU A 552 -6.73 -33.64 9.80
CA GLU A 552 -6.56 -35.07 9.50
C GLU A 552 -6.74 -35.42 8.02
N ASN A 553 -7.04 -34.42 7.17
CA ASN A 553 -7.36 -34.68 5.78
C ASN A 553 -6.13 -34.78 4.89
N LYS A 554 -5.87 -35.97 4.35
CA LYS A 554 -4.78 -36.24 3.40
C LYS A 554 -4.85 -35.33 2.17
N ALA A 555 -6.05 -35.07 1.64
CA ALA A 555 -6.23 -34.23 0.47
C ALA A 555 -5.83 -32.76 0.77
N ALA A 556 -6.13 -32.25 1.97
CA ALA A 556 -5.73 -30.92 2.41
C ALA A 556 -4.20 -30.79 2.50
N VAL A 557 -3.53 -31.78 3.09
CA VAL A 557 -2.05 -31.81 3.17
C VAL A 557 -1.42 -31.88 1.76
N LEU A 558 -1.93 -32.71 0.88
CA LEU A 558 -1.45 -32.81 -0.50
C LEU A 558 -1.65 -31.50 -1.28
N LEU A 559 -2.79 -30.85 -1.10
CA LEU A 559 -3.08 -29.56 -1.71
C LEU A 559 -2.14 -28.48 -1.19
N PHE A 560 -1.93 -28.42 0.12
CA PHE A 560 -0.97 -27.52 0.75
C PHE A 560 0.44 -27.70 0.17
N LEU A 561 0.92 -28.93 0.09
CA LEU A 561 2.22 -29.23 -0.52
C LEU A 561 2.28 -28.83 -1.98
N LYS A 562 1.20 -29.03 -2.74
CA LYS A 562 1.10 -28.59 -4.15
C LYS A 562 1.21 -27.06 -4.26
N GLN A 563 0.55 -26.31 -3.39
CA GLN A 563 0.63 -24.85 -3.38
C GLN A 563 2.04 -24.36 -2.98
N LEU A 564 2.69 -24.99 -2.02
CA LEU A 564 4.09 -24.68 -1.67
C LEU A 564 5.05 -24.89 -2.84
N ASN A 565 4.80 -25.90 -3.69
CA ASN A 565 5.62 -26.18 -4.87
C ASN A 565 5.30 -25.26 -6.06
N HIS A 566 4.25 -24.46 -5.97
CA HIS A 566 3.88 -23.55 -7.06
C HIS A 566 4.88 -22.38 -7.11
N PRO A 567 5.59 -22.17 -8.22
CA PRO A 567 6.53 -21.07 -8.35
C PRO A 567 5.75 -19.76 -8.39
N TYR A 568 5.87 -18.93 -7.37
CA TYR A 568 5.43 -17.55 -7.43
C TYR A 568 6.29 -16.80 -8.45
N LYS A 569 5.66 -16.32 -9.52
CA LYS A 569 6.31 -15.60 -10.62
C LYS A 569 6.78 -14.21 -10.21
N GLY A 570 7.55 -14.01 -9.24
CA GLY A 570 8.00 -12.69 -8.79
C GLY A 570 9.01 -12.73 -7.68
N ILE A 571 9.13 -13.87 -7.01
CA ILE A 571 10.13 -14.07 -5.99
C ILE A 571 11.42 -14.52 -6.69
N ASP A 572 12.45 -13.70 -6.64
CA ASP A 572 13.80 -14.04 -7.15
C ASP A 572 14.40 -15.32 -6.50
N ASN A 573 13.73 -15.86 -5.50
CA ASN A 573 14.10 -17.06 -4.76
C ASN A 573 13.21 -18.26 -5.10
N LYS A 574 13.12 -18.63 -6.38
CA LYS A 574 12.51 -19.91 -6.81
C LYS A 574 13.03 -21.12 -6.03
N SER A 575 14.28 -21.04 -5.54
CA SER A 575 14.93 -22.10 -4.77
C SER A 575 14.36 -22.29 -3.36
N LEU A 576 13.87 -21.22 -2.70
CA LEU A 576 13.42 -21.32 -1.30
C LEU A 576 12.09 -22.04 -1.16
N GLY A 577 11.11 -21.73 -2.01
CA GLY A 577 9.83 -22.43 -2.02
C GLY A 577 9.98 -23.90 -2.38
N GLU A 578 10.83 -24.23 -3.35
CA GLU A 578 11.11 -25.59 -3.74
C GLU A 578 11.82 -26.40 -2.63
N GLU A 579 12.76 -25.77 -1.91
CA GLU A 579 13.44 -26.44 -0.80
C GLU A 579 12.54 -26.61 0.42
N GLU A 580 11.70 -25.64 0.72
CA GLU A 580 10.71 -25.76 1.79
C GLU A 580 9.69 -26.87 1.47
N TYR A 581 9.22 -26.93 0.23
CA TYR A 581 8.39 -28.04 -0.25
C TYR A 581 9.07 -29.40 -0.07
N LYS A 582 10.31 -29.55 -0.54
CA LYS A 582 11.10 -30.78 -0.38
C LYS A 582 11.29 -31.15 1.08
N ALA A 583 11.51 -30.16 1.94
CA ALA A 583 11.67 -30.38 3.37
C ALA A 583 10.36 -30.87 4.02
N LYS A 584 9.23 -30.27 3.65
CA LYS A 584 7.90 -30.61 4.18
C LYS A 584 7.27 -31.85 3.57
N LEU A 585 7.86 -32.46 2.53
CA LEU A 585 7.42 -33.78 2.03
C LEU A 585 7.42 -34.86 3.13
N ARG A 586 8.13 -34.66 4.25
CA ARG A 586 8.08 -35.54 5.41
C ARG A 586 6.72 -35.62 6.11
N LEU A 587 5.83 -34.67 5.81
CA LEU A 587 4.42 -34.75 6.25
C LEU A 587 3.70 -35.99 5.72
N ILE A 588 4.25 -36.60 4.65
CA ILE A 588 3.69 -37.78 4.02
C ILE A 588 4.74 -38.90 4.08
N ASP A 589 4.32 -40.12 4.43
CA ASP A 589 5.16 -41.29 4.44
C ASP A 589 5.41 -41.83 3.03
N ASN A 590 6.25 -42.86 2.91
CA ASN A 590 6.58 -43.50 1.66
C ASN A 590 5.37 -44.20 0.97
N GLU A 591 4.30 -44.44 1.72
CA GLU A 591 3.05 -45.04 1.23
C GLU A 591 2.04 -43.96 0.83
N GLY A 592 2.37 -42.70 1.04
CA GLY A 592 1.53 -41.55 0.74
C GLY A 592 0.46 -41.29 1.81
N ASN A 593 0.63 -41.77 3.05
CA ASN A 593 -0.24 -41.46 4.18
C ASN A 593 0.34 -40.29 5.00
N ILE A 594 -0.51 -39.62 5.78
CA ILE A 594 -0.06 -38.57 6.69
C ILE A 594 0.84 -39.17 7.77
N ASN A 595 2.03 -38.62 7.92
CA ASN A 595 2.93 -38.95 9.02
C ASN A 595 2.58 -38.10 10.25
N VAL A 596 1.73 -38.63 11.11
CA VAL A 596 1.18 -37.91 12.29
C VAL A 596 2.29 -37.34 13.18
N SER A 597 3.32 -38.12 13.49
CA SER A 597 4.41 -37.69 14.38
C SER A 597 5.21 -36.52 13.82
N TRP A 598 5.50 -36.52 12.50
CA TRP A 598 6.14 -35.40 11.82
C TRP A 598 5.20 -34.20 11.66
N THR A 599 3.92 -34.46 11.43
CA THR A 599 2.92 -33.40 11.25
C THR A 599 2.80 -32.57 12.51
N ASP A 600 2.69 -33.21 13.69
CA ASP A 600 2.62 -32.50 14.97
C ASP A 600 3.90 -31.72 15.27
N ALA A 601 5.05 -32.33 15.06
CA ALA A 601 6.35 -31.69 15.29
C ALA A 601 6.56 -30.47 14.36
N ILE A 602 6.16 -30.59 13.08
CA ILE A 602 6.24 -29.49 12.10
C ILE A 602 5.28 -28.36 12.47
N ARG A 603 4.04 -28.67 12.86
CA ARG A 603 3.07 -27.67 13.34
C ARG A 603 3.60 -26.87 14.51
N ASP A 604 4.19 -27.54 15.49
CA ASP A 604 4.76 -26.87 16.66
C ASP A 604 5.97 -26.01 16.28
N ALA A 605 6.83 -26.47 15.39
CA ALA A 605 7.95 -25.69 14.90
C ALA A 605 7.52 -24.46 14.08
N GLU A 606 6.45 -24.60 13.30
CA GLU A 606 5.89 -23.50 12.49
C GLU A 606 5.24 -22.40 13.34
N LYS A 607 4.85 -22.66 14.57
CA LYS A 607 4.39 -21.64 15.54
C LYS A 607 5.51 -20.69 15.97
N ASN A 608 6.76 -21.03 15.67
CA ASN A 608 7.88 -20.17 16.01
C ASN A 608 7.79 -18.81 15.29
N PRO A 609 7.70 -17.69 16.02
CA PRO A 609 7.44 -16.38 15.43
C PRO A 609 8.57 -15.84 14.56
N TYR A 610 9.79 -16.40 14.67
CA TYR A 610 10.92 -16.02 13.83
C TYR A 610 10.99 -16.80 12.52
N LEU A 611 10.52 -18.02 12.53
CA LEU A 611 10.58 -18.87 11.33
C LEU A 611 9.37 -18.67 10.44
N TRP A 612 8.24 -18.22 11.02
CA TRP A 612 7.01 -17.96 10.26
C TRP A 612 6.62 -19.09 9.29
N GLY A 613 6.73 -20.31 9.77
CA GLY A 613 6.47 -21.49 8.98
C GLY A 613 7.62 -21.95 8.09
N GLN A 614 8.69 -21.18 7.96
CA GLN A 614 9.88 -21.54 7.17
C GLN A 614 10.88 -22.31 8.03
N ILE A 615 10.59 -23.57 8.22
CA ILE A 615 11.36 -24.46 9.10
C ILE A 615 12.42 -25.27 8.39
N ARG A 616 12.79 -24.89 7.17
CA ARG A 616 13.79 -25.60 6.33
C ARG A 616 15.08 -25.84 7.07
N CYS A 617 15.59 -24.86 7.80
CA CYS A 617 16.82 -25.00 8.58
C CYS A 617 16.72 -26.12 9.62
N LEU A 618 15.62 -26.20 10.35
CA LEU A 618 15.42 -27.25 11.35
C LEU A 618 15.35 -28.64 10.70
N LEU A 619 14.63 -28.78 9.61
CA LEU A 619 14.51 -30.02 8.86
C LEU A 619 15.87 -30.46 8.26
N HIS A 620 16.66 -29.52 7.79
CA HIS A 620 18.02 -29.75 7.30
C HIS A 620 18.94 -30.21 8.44
N TRP A 621 18.93 -29.51 9.57
CA TRP A 621 19.78 -29.83 10.73
C TRP A 621 19.46 -31.19 11.32
N ALA A 622 18.20 -31.55 11.36
CA ALA A 622 17.74 -32.84 11.87
C ALA A 622 18.10 -34.03 10.99
N ASN A 623 18.37 -33.78 9.71
CA ASN A 623 18.74 -34.80 8.72
C ASN A 623 17.81 -36.04 8.73
N GLY A 624 16.51 -35.83 8.90
CA GLY A 624 15.49 -36.89 8.88
C GLY A 624 15.21 -37.55 10.24
N ASP A 625 15.91 -37.16 11.32
CA ASP A 625 15.65 -37.67 12.66
C ASP A 625 14.67 -36.79 13.40
N LEU A 626 13.54 -37.35 13.83
CA LEU A 626 12.44 -36.62 14.44
C LEU A 626 12.81 -36.10 15.85
N GLU A 627 13.52 -36.89 16.65
CA GLU A 627 13.89 -36.47 17.99
C GLU A 627 14.86 -35.29 17.96
N THR A 628 15.83 -35.35 17.07
CA THR A 628 16.76 -34.24 16.80
C THR A 628 16.02 -32.99 16.30
N PHE A 629 15.04 -33.14 15.42
CA PHE A 629 14.21 -32.03 14.96
C PHE A 629 13.48 -31.33 16.10
N ILE A 630 12.80 -32.12 16.96
CA ILE A 630 12.08 -31.60 18.12
C ILE A 630 13.05 -30.90 19.08
N GLY A 631 14.22 -31.49 19.31
CA GLY A 631 15.27 -30.94 20.19
C GLY A 631 15.73 -29.55 19.70
N TYR A 632 16.06 -29.41 18.43
CA TYR A 632 16.44 -28.13 17.83
C TYR A 632 15.30 -27.10 17.86
N SER A 633 14.09 -27.51 17.51
CA SER A 633 12.92 -26.65 17.50
C SER A 633 12.64 -26.08 18.91
N ASN A 634 12.66 -26.92 19.94
CA ASN A 634 12.43 -26.50 21.31
C ASN A 634 13.52 -25.56 21.83
N CYS A 635 14.77 -25.80 21.51
CA CYS A 635 15.88 -24.94 21.90
C CYS A 635 15.82 -23.59 21.18
N LEU A 636 15.53 -23.59 19.87
CA LEU A 636 15.39 -22.36 19.10
C LEU A 636 14.21 -21.51 19.60
N THR A 637 13.09 -22.12 19.96
CA THR A 637 11.93 -21.41 20.54
C THR A 637 12.27 -20.79 21.89
N ARG A 638 13.01 -21.50 22.75
CA ARG A 638 13.48 -20.95 24.04
C ARG A 638 14.46 -19.80 23.84
N TRP A 639 15.36 -19.91 22.88
CA TRP A 639 16.28 -18.81 22.54
C TRP A 639 15.51 -17.55 22.15
N ILE A 640 14.55 -17.68 21.29
CA ILE A 640 13.76 -16.58 20.72
C ILE A 640 12.87 -15.90 21.77
N ASN A 641 12.28 -16.64 22.68
CA ASN A 641 11.46 -16.09 23.77
C ASN A 641 12.21 -15.19 24.76
N LEU A 642 13.55 -15.14 24.68
CA LEU A 642 14.35 -14.17 25.45
C LEU A 642 14.39 -12.76 24.84
N ASP A 643 13.73 -12.56 23.74
CA ASP A 643 13.88 -11.43 22.84
C ASP A 643 13.47 -10.05 23.36
N LYS A 644 12.73 -9.99 24.45
CA LYS A 644 12.29 -8.71 25.03
C LYS A 644 13.24 -8.12 26.07
N GLN A 645 14.38 -8.79 26.38
CA GLN A 645 15.34 -8.35 27.40
C GLN A 645 16.72 -8.09 26.80
N TRP A 646 17.02 -6.82 26.52
CA TRP A 646 18.28 -6.36 25.91
C TRP A 646 19.55 -6.91 26.57
N ASP A 647 19.56 -6.96 27.88
CA ASP A 647 20.72 -7.37 28.65
C ASP A 647 21.09 -8.85 28.43
N LYS A 648 20.13 -9.67 28.05
CA LYS A 648 20.32 -11.11 27.85
C LYS A 648 20.79 -11.50 26.45
N GLN A 649 20.63 -10.61 25.49
CA GLN A 649 20.99 -10.91 24.09
C GLN A 649 22.48 -10.71 23.83
N GLU A 650 23.08 -9.75 24.48
CA GLU A 650 24.53 -9.60 24.48
C GLU A 650 25.18 -10.89 24.98
N LEU A 651 24.55 -11.54 25.94
CA LEU A 651 25.05 -12.77 26.55
C LEU A 651 25.13 -13.91 25.53
N TYR A 652 24.08 -14.19 24.77
CA TYR A 652 24.14 -15.32 23.83
C TYR A 652 25.01 -15.06 22.60
N TYR A 653 25.07 -13.82 22.10
CA TYR A 653 26.00 -13.48 21.04
C TYR A 653 27.47 -13.63 21.51
N ASN A 654 27.75 -13.22 22.74
CA ASN A 654 29.08 -13.43 23.32
C ASN A 654 29.42 -14.91 23.44
N ALA A 655 28.46 -15.71 23.89
CA ALA A 655 28.65 -17.16 23.98
C ALA A 655 28.84 -17.80 22.60
N MET A 656 28.08 -17.37 21.60
CA MET A 656 28.23 -17.85 20.23
C MET A 656 29.60 -17.50 19.65
N LEU A 657 30.10 -16.27 19.84
CA LEU A 657 31.43 -15.85 19.43
C LEU A 657 32.52 -16.60 20.21
N CYS A 658 32.34 -16.85 21.49
CA CYS A 658 33.30 -17.64 22.26
C CYS A 658 33.36 -19.08 21.77
N LEU A 659 32.23 -19.68 21.43
CA LEU A 659 32.15 -21.05 20.94
C LEU A 659 32.67 -21.20 19.51
N GLN A 660 32.46 -20.22 18.69
CA GLN A 660 32.80 -20.19 17.27
C GLN A 660 33.42 -18.84 16.90
N PRO A 661 34.70 -18.62 17.23
CA PRO A 661 35.35 -17.32 17.04
C PRO A 661 35.44 -16.86 15.59
N ASP A 662 35.29 -17.78 14.63
CA ASP A 662 35.35 -17.50 13.19
C ASP A 662 33.97 -17.51 12.48
N CYS A 663 32.88 -17.62 13.23
CA CYS A 663 31.55 -17.69 12.63
C CYS A 663 31.19 -16.44 11.78
N TRP A 664 31.81 -15.30 12.07
CA TRP A 664 31.68 -14.07 11.33
C TRP A 664 32.45 -14.03 10.01
N LYS A 665 33.41 -14.93 9.78
CA LYS A 665 34.23 -14.96 8.55
C LYS A 665 33.49 -15.57 7.36
N SER A 666 32.45 -16.36 7.58
CA SER A 666 31.67 -16.94 6.50
C SER A 666 30.88 -15.88 5.76
N LYS A 667 31.27 -15.63 4.48
CA LYS A 667 30.63 -14.69 3.56
C LYS A 667 30.50 -13.24 4.00
N ASN A 668 31.55 -12.67 4.50
CA ASN A 668 31.72 -11.20 4.60
C ASN A 668 30.81 -10.43 5.55
N ARG A 669 29.89 -11.04 6.28
CA ARG A 669 28.95 -10.22 7.04
C ARG A 669 28.21 -11.01 8.08
N LEU A 670 28.67 -11.04 9.33
CA LEU A 670 27.72 -11.05 10.44
C LEU A 670 26.97 -9.73 10.38
N TYR A 671 25.93 -9.69 9.56
CA TYR A 671 24.90 -8.71 9.78
C TYR A 671 24.32 -9.01 11.16
N GLU A 672 24.55 -8.01 12.05
CA GLU A 672 23.49 -7.70 12.90
C GLU A 672 23.41 -8.42 14.22
N PHE A 673 24.33 -8.06 14.94
CA PHE A 673 24.04 -7.72 16.30
C PHE A 673 23.28 -6.38 16.30
N ASN A 674 22.04 -6.35 15.83
CA ASN A 674 21.33 -5.12 15.58
C ASN A 674 20.08 -4.98 16.47
N ARG A 675 19.61 -3.74 16.67
CA ARG A 675 18.32 -3.43 17.27
C ARG A 675 17.12 -3.93 16.48
N ASP A 676 17.28 -4.09 15.17
CA ASP A 676 16.25 -4.59 14.25
C ASP A 676 16.41 -6.11 14.04
N ARG A 677 16.52 -6.83 15.13
CA ARG A 677 16.97 -8.22 15.25
C ARG A 677 16.09 -9.23 14.58
N ASP A 678 14.80 -8.96 14.64
CA ASP A 678 13.79 -9.86 14.17
C ASP A 678 14.01 -10.24 12.72
N ASN A 679 14.32 -9.25 11.90
CA ASN A 679 14.50 -9.46 10.47
C ASN A 679 15.82 -10.16 10.14
N SER A 680 16.84 -9.89 10.90
CA SER A 680 18.19 -10.39 10.61
C SER A 680 18.36 -11.85 10.96
N MET A 681 17.97 -12.25 12.18
CA MET A 681 18.00 -13.64 12.61
C MET A 681 17.09 -14.51 11.73
N LYS A 682 15.88 -14.02 11.45
CA LYS A 682 14.93 -14.65 10.52
C LYS A 682 15.55 -14.87 9.16
N ARG A 683 16.18 -13.86 8.61
CA ARG A 683 16.83 -13.94 7.31
C ARG A 683 17.96 -14.97 7.30
N TYR A 684 18.83 -14.95 8.28
CA TYR A 684 19.95 -15.89 8.36
C TYR A 684 19.51 -17.34 8.51
N LEU A 685 18.52 -17.58 9.34
CA LEU A 685 17.96 -18.92 9.52
C LEU A 685 17.25 -19.45 8.27
N ARG A 686 16.76 -18.56 7.42
CA ARG A 686 15.97 -18.90 6.23
C ARG A 686 16.76 -18.86 4.92
N GLU A 687 17.64 -17.87 4.76
CA GLU A 687 18.28 -17.55 3.49
C GLU A 687 19.78 -17.87 3.43
N GLU A 688 20.48 -17.84 4.57
CA GLU A 688 21.94 -18.01 4.62
C GLU A 688 22.33 -19.30 5.36
N PRO A 689 22.55 -20.41 4.64
CA PRO A 689 22.83 -21.72 5.25
C PRO A 689 24.04 -21.73 6.20
N GLU A 690 25.05 -20.90 5.92
CA GLU A 690 26.28 -20.83 6.72
C GLU A 690 26.06 -20.23 8.10
N PHE A 691 25.20 -19.20 8.20
CA PHE A 691 24.81 -18.67 9.50
C PHE A 691 23.91 -19.66 10.26
N GLY A 692 23.00 -20.30 9.54
CA GLY A 692 22.18 -21.37 10.06
C GLY A 692 23.03 -22.50 10.68
N GLU A 693 24.15 -22.83 10.04
CA GLU A 693 25.11 -23.81 10.57
C GLU A 693 25.75 -23.36 11.88
N SER A 694 26.12 -22.10 12.00
CA SER A 694 26.66 -21.55 13.26
C SER A 694 25.65 -21.62 14.40
N VAL A 695 24.37 -21.31 14.11
CA VAL A 695 23.26 -21.45 15.08
C VAL A 695 23.04 -22.93 15.43
N ARG A 696 23.09 -23.81 14.45
CA ARG A 696 22.97 -25.27 14.67
C ARG A 696 24.05 -25.77 15.64
N VAL A 697 25.31 -25.42 15.39
CA VAL A 697 26.43 -25.83 16.28
C VAL A 697 26.23 -25.26 17.66
N PHE A 698 25.80 -24.03 17.81
CA PHE A 698 25.50 -23.44 19.12
C PHE A 698 24.42 -24.21 19.85
N ILE A 699 23.28 -24.48 19.23
CA ILE A 699 22.16 -25.22 19.83
C ILE A 699 22.59 -26.67 20.15
N LYS A 700 23.36 -27.30 19.24
CA LYS A 700 23.87 -28.65 19.49
C LYS A 700 24.72 -28.68 20.75
N ASN A 701 25.66 -27.74 20.91
CA ASN A 701 26.49 -27.69 22.12
C ASN A 701 25.66 -27.43 23.40
N TRP A 702 24.57 -26.64 23.27
CA TRP A 702 23.65 -26.44 24.38
C TRP A 702 22.93 -27.73 24.77
N ILE A 703 22.41 -28.48 23.79
CA ILE A 703 21.75 -29.78 24.01
C ILE A 703 22.72 -30.77 24.59
N ASP A 704 23.94 -30.89 24.06
CA ASP A 704 24.99 -31.82 24.51
C ASP A 704 25.44 -31.50 25.92
N TRP A 705 25.50 -30.22 26.33
CA TRP A 705 25.83 -29.81 27.68
C TRP A 705 24.69 -30.10 28.65
N ASN A 706 23.52 -29.58 28.43
CA ASN A 706 22.31 -29.86 29.19
C ASN A 706 21.05 -29.28 28.49
N ALA A 707 20.28 -30.13 27.82
CA ALA A 707 19.09 -29.72 27.11
C ALA A 707 17.99 -29.09 28.00
N GLN A 708 17.99 -29.32 29.29
CA GLN A 708 17.04 -28.77 30.26
C GLN A 708 17.49 -27.44 30.88
N ALA A 709 18.74 -27.09 30.75
CA ALA A 709 19.28 -25.84 31.27
C ALA A 709 18.71 -24.63 30.52
N THR A 710 18.70 -23.47 31.18
CA THR A 710 18.33 -22.22 30.51
C THR A 710 19.41 -21.82 29.52
N LEU A 711 19.01 -21.05 28.51
CA LEU A 711 19.97 -20.47 27.57
C LEU A 711 20.99 -19.58 28.30
N GLU A 712 20.54 -18.85 29.31
CA GLU A 712 21.37 -17.97 30.12
C GLU A 712 22.49 -18.73 30.83
N ASP A 713 22.15 -19.87 31.45
CA ASP A 713 23.12 -20.71 32.13
C ASP A 713 24.16 -21.30 31.15
N PHE A 714 23.69 -21.77 30.00
CA PHE A 714 24.58 -22.26 28.94
C PHE A 714 25.51 -21.16 28.39
N CYS A 715 25.01 -19.96 28.20
CA CYS A 715 25.82 -18.83 27.74
C CYS A 715 26.90 -18.45 28.76
N LYS A 716 26.52 -18.35 30.05
CA LYS A 716 27.48 -18.09 31.14
C LYS A 716 28.56 -19.17 31.20
N TYR A 717 28.15 -20.43 31.20
CA TYR A 717 29.08 -21.56 31.19
C TYR A 717 30.03 -21.47 29.97
N THR A 718 29.51 -21.21 28.77
CA THR A 718 30.30 -21.12 27.54
C THR A 718 31.34 -20.00 27.62
N ILE A 719 30.91 -18.80 28.06
CA ILE A 719 31.79 -17.64 28.20
C ILE A 719 32.90 -17.92 29.24
N GLU A 720 32.57 -18.55 30.36
CA GLU A 720 33.49 -18.83 31.43
C GLU A 720 34.51 -19.93 31.10
N THR A 721 34.03 -21.00 30.46
CA THR A 721 34.84 -22.20 30.25
C THR A 721 35.64 -22.20 28.92
N THR A 722 35.20 -21.46 27.91
CA THR A 722 35.90 -21.45 26.62
C THR A 722 37.19 -20.65 26.68
N ASN A 723 38.31 -21.26 26.33
CA ASN A 723 39.59 -20.57 26.27
C ASN A 723 39.84 -19.96 24.89
N ASN A 724 39.50 -18.69 24.74
CA ASN A 724 39.61 -17.95 23.48
C ASN A 724 41.01 -17.27 23.35
N THR A 725 41.46 -17.12 22.10
CA THR A 725 42.64 -16.37 21.72
C THR A 725 42.27 -15.15 20.87
N GLY A 726 43.22 -14.26 20.61
CA GLY A 726 43.00 -13.11 19.76
C GLY A 726 42.00 -12.12 20.35
N TRP A 727 41.31 -11.40 19.47
CA TRP A 727 40.38 -10.31 19.85
C TRP A 727 39.17 -10.81 20.67
N VAL A 728 38.72 -12.03 20.45
CA VAL A 728 37.57 -12.59 21.19
C VAL A 728 37.87 -12.72 22.67
N LYS A 729 39.11 -13.02 23.06
CA LYS A 729 39.56 -13.06 24.44
C LYS A 729 39.32 -11.72 25.17
N TYR A 730 39.63 -10.64 24.50
CA TYR A 730 39.47 -9.27 25.03
C TYR A 730 38.02 -8.78 24.99
N PHE A 731 37.32 -9.10 23.92
CA PHE A 731 35.92 -8.83 23.79
C PHE A 731 35.06 -9.46 24.91
N LYS A 732 35.33 -10.70 25.26
CA LYS A 732 34.65 -11.40 26.33
C LYS A 732 34.83 -10.72 27.70
N GLN A 733 35.94 -10.00 27.90
CA GLN A 733 36.18 -9.20 29.11
C GLN A 733 35.35 -7.90 29.13
N ARG A 734 35.06 -7.30 27.96
CA ARG A 734 34.38 -6.02 27.81
C ARG A 734 33.37 -6.04 26.66
N PRO A 735 32.29 -6.79 26.77
CA PRO A 735 31.35 -6.97 25.69
C PRO A 735 30.71 -5.68 25.22
N ARG A 736 30.53 -4.69 26.11
CA ARG A 736 29.89 -3.39 25.82
C ARG A 736 30.61 -2.60 24.72
N ILE A 737 31.89 -2.82 24.50
CA ILE A 737 32.64 -2.14 23.41
C ILE A 737 31.98 -2.38 22.05
N ILE A 738 31.37 -3.53 21.84
CA ILE A 738 30.70 -3.90 20.61
C ILE A 738 29.25 -3.44 20.62
N TRP A 739 28.60 -3.40 21.80
CA TRP A 739 27.16 -3.22 21.90
C TRP A 739 26.67 -1.78 22.00
N GLU A 740 27.56 -0.80 22.05
CA GLU A 740 27.19 0.63 22.17
C GLU A 740 26.58 1.26 20.91
N SER A 741 26.58 0.60 19.77
CA SER A 741 26.09 1.19 18.51
C SER A 741 24.98 0.38 17.79
N TRP A 742 24.22 1.04 16.92
CA TRP A 742 22.93 0.57 16.37
C TRP A 742 23.01 -0.52 15.31
N ARG A 743 24.06 -0.57 14.47
CA ARG A 743 24.18 -1.57 13.39
C ARG A 743 25.64 -1.96 13.27
N LYS A 744 25.94 -3.26 13.34
CA LYS A 744 27.31 -3.73 13.38
C LYS A 744 27.52 -4.82 12.38
N ARG A 745 28.51 -4.62 11.55
CA ARG A 745 29.07 -5.60 10.64
C ARG A 745 30.48 -5.88 11.10
N PHE A 746 30.82 -7.13 11.09
CA PHE A 746 32.21 -7.53 11.17
C PHE A 746 32.74 -7.80 9.77
N TYR A 747 33.91 -7.35 9.46
CA TYR A 747 34.64 -7.76 8.29
C TYR A 747 36.16 -7.72 8.59
N GLU A 748 36.94 -8.38 7.74
CA GLU A 748 38.37 -8.38 7.84
C GLU A 748 38.97 -7.45 6.79
N ASP A 749 39.83 -6.56 7.21
CA ASP A 749 40.67 -5.77 6.32
C ASP A 749 42.12 -5.85 6.77
N LYS A 750 43.01 -6.27 5.88
CA LYS A 750 44.45 -6.45 6.13
C LYS A 750 44.79 -7.23 7.41
N GLY A 751 43.96 -8.24 7.76
CA GLY A 751 44.11 -9.05 8.96
C GLY A 751 43.57 -8.43 10.26
N HIS A 752 42.99 -7.24 10.20
CA HIS A 752 42.31 -6.62 11.31
C HIS A 752 40.82 -6.88 11.25
N VAL A 753 40.19 -7.11 12.40
CA VAL A 753 38.74 -7.19 12.51
C VAL A 753 38.17 -5.78 12.63
N ILE A 754 37.20 -5.47 11.80
CA ILE A 754 36.57 -4.16 11.76
C ILE A 754 35.09 -4.30 12.04
N PHE A 755 34.55 -3.36 12.81
CA PHE A 755 33.12 -3.13 12.98
C PHE A 755 32.68 -1.92 12.17
N ALA A 756 31.72 -2.12 11.29
CA ALA A 756 31.06 -1.03 10.56
C ALA A 756 29.67 -0.75 11.15
N GLN A 757 29.34 0.53 11.31
CA GLN A 757 28.05 0.96 11.88
C GLN A 757 26.90 0.99 10.88
N GLN A 758 27.12 1.05 9.58
CA GLN A 758 26.09 1.16 8.55
C GLN A 758 26.33 0.30 7.32
N LYS A 759 25.29 0.16 6.49
CA LYS A 759 25.32 -0.58 5.21
C LYS A 759 26.35 -0.05 4.18
N THR A 760 26.73 1.22 4.29
CA THR A 760 27.65 1.88 3.36
C THR A 760 29.04 1.89 3.94
N THR A 761 30.01 1.60 3.09
CA THR A 761 31.43 1.42 3.39
C THR A 761 32.14 2.66 3.93
N ASP A 762 31.46 3.82 3.95
CA ASP A 762 32.15 5.10 4.09
C ASP A 762 31.95 5.83 5.43
N SER A 763 31.18 5.27 6.36
CA SER A 763 30.94 5.97 7.62
C SER A 763 30.99 5.05 8.85
N HIS A 764 31.88 5.40 9.77
CA HIS A 764 31.96 4.82 11.11
C HIS A 764 32.35 3.34 11.19
N CYS A 765 33.49 3.03 10.64
CA CYS A 765 34.19 1.77 10.88
C CYS A 765 35.16 1.94 12.04
N PHE A 766 35.24 0.96 12.94
CA PHE A 766 36.20 1.00 14.03
C PHE A 766 36.83 -0.35 14.31
N ASP A 767 38.11 -0.29 14.76
CA ASP A 767 38.85 -1.44 15.21
C ASP A 767 38.48 -1.75 16.68
N PRO A 768 37.97 -2.98 17.00
CA PRO A 768 37.58 -3.35 18.36
C PRO A 768 38.77 -3.38 19.33
N MET A 769 39.98 -3.65 18.85
CA MET A 769 41.14 -3.66 19.71
C MET A 769 41.56 -2.26 20.14
N LEU A 770 41.53 -1.30 19.23
CA LEU A 770 41.74 0.10 19.58
C LEU A 770 40.71 0.65 20.54
N ARG A 771 39.46 0.23 20.37
CA ARG A 771 38.40 0.55 21.36
C ARG A 771 38.58 -0.14 22.70
N TYR A 772 39.06 -1.37 22.72
CA TYR A 772 39.38 -2.05 23.94
C TYR A 772 40.48 -1.29 24.71
N ILE A 773 41.56 -0.89 24.01
CA ILE A 773 42.64 -0.09 24.59
C ILE A 773 42.13 1.27 25.09
N LYS A 774 41.29 1.95 24.31
CA LYS A 774 40.61 3.18 24.75
C LYS A 774 39.84 2.97 26.03
N SER A 775 39.15 1.83 26.17
CA SER A 775 38.40 1.51 27.40
C SER A 775 39.31 1.24 28.60
N LEU A 776 40.52 0.70 28.38
CA LEU A 776 41.53 0.59 29.44
C LEU A 776 42.03 1.96 29.90
N ALA A 777 42.25 2.89 28.96
CA ALA A 777 42.62 4.26 29.30
C ALA A 777 41.46 4.99 30.02
N ALA A 778 40.23 4.68 29.66
CA ALA A 778 39.04 5.26 30.34
C ALA A 778 38.92 4.82 31.80
N ASP A 779 39.25 3.60 32.14
CA ASP A 779 39.27 3.12 33.55
C ASP A 779 40.25 3.95 34.43
N VAL A 780 41.25 4.56 33.81
CA VAL A 780 42.31 5.30 34.54
C VAL A 780 42.04 6.81 34.50
N PHE A 781 41.64 7.35 33.34
CA PHE A 781 41.64 8.79 33.07
C PHE A 781 40.23 9.39 32.83
N TYR A 782 39.17 8.62 32.89
CA TYR A 782 37.83 9.14 32.65
C TYR A 782 37.05 9.23 33.97
N ASN A 783 36.49 10.41 34.24
CA ASN A 783 35.63 10.63 35.39
C ASN A 783 34.18 10.34 35.00
N GLU A 784 33.63 9.21 35.50
CA GLU A 784 32.24 8.75 35.21
C GLU A 784 31.18 9.71 35.76
N GLU A 785 31.43 10.38 36.90
CA GLU A 785 30.49 11.31 37.51
C GLU A 785 30.36 12.57 36.68
N GLU A 786 31.48 13.10 36.23
CA GLU A 786 31.54 14.32 35.41
C GLU A 786 31.38 14.04 33.89
N LYS A 787 31.38 12.79 33.49
CA LYS A 787 31.32 12.33 32.09
C LYS A 787 32.38 12.98 31.20
N LYS A 788 33.60 13.17 31.69
CA LYS A 788 34.70 13.78 30.95
C LYS A 788 36.05 13.14 31.28
N TRP A 789 36.97 13.30 30.35
CA TRP A 789 38.37 12.96 30.57
C TRP A 789 39.00 13.92 31.61
N MET A 790 39.99 13.41 32.34
CA MET A 790 40.74 14.22 33.30
C MET A 790 41.38 15.41 32.57
N LYS A 791 41.67 16.47 33.29
CA LYS A 791 42.26 17.67 32.74
C LYS A 791 43.61 17.35 32.05
N ASP A 792 43.85 17.96 30.87
CA ASP A 792 45.04 17.77 30.06
C ASP A 792 45.31 16.33 29.61
N VAL A 793 44.32 15.43 29.69
CA VAL A 793 44.37 14.08 29.09
C VAL A 793 43.53 14.06 27.82
N ILE A 794 44.12 13.59 26.72
CA ILE A 794 43.51 13.42 25.42
C ILE A 794 43.49 11.92 25.10
N VAL A 795 42.32 11.38 24.83
CA VAL A 795 42.15 10.02 24.30
C VAL A 795 41.23 10.05 23.09
N GLU A 796 41.85 10.11 21.90
CA GLU A 796 41.15 10.24 20.66
C GLU A 796 41.27 8.97 19.81
N LEU A 797 40.11 8.51 19.33
CA LEU A 797 40.03 7.40 18.39
C LEU A 797 39.81 7.98 16.98
N HIS A 798 40.69 7.75 16.08
CA HIS A 798 40.56 8.16 14.69
C HIS A 798 39.82 7.04 13.93
N ASP A 799 38.56 7.24 13.72
CA ASP A 799 37.73 6.36 12.86
C ASP A 799 37.84 6.89 11.42
N SER A 800 38.55 6.17 10.56
CA SER A 800 38.74 6.60 9.17
C SER A 800 37.44 6.59 8.38
N LYS A 801 37.18 7.64 7.59
CA LYS A 801 36.19 7.66 6.52
C LYS A 801 36.62 6.93 5.26
N SER A 802 37.92 6.61 5.14
CA SER A 802 38.48 5.82 4.07
C SER A 802 39.25 4.66 4.69
N LEU A 803 39.11 3.47 4.13
CA LEU A 803 39.86 2.29 4.49
C LEU A 803 41.36 2.61 4.52
N GLY A 804 41.99 2.72 5.69
CA GLY A 804 43.45 2.86 5.76
C GLY A 804 44.05 3.67 6.91
N SER A 805 43.26 4.37 7.76
CA SER A 805 43.82 5.13 8.88
C SER A 805 43.03 4.97 10.17
N HIS A 806 42.99 3.75 10.71
CA HIS A 806 42.50 3.54 12.06
C HIS A 806 43.62 3.82 13.05
N GLY A 807 43.35 4.66 14.05
CA GLY A 807 44.35 5.03 15.04
C GLY A 807 43.72 5.38 16.39
N LEU A 808 44.50 5.31 17.43
CA LEU A 808 44.16 5.74 18.78
C LEU A 808 45.33 6.57 19.32
N VAL A 809 45.04 7.78 19.77
CA VAL A 809 46.01 8.66 20.45
C VAL A 809 45.64 8.70 21.93
N ILE A 810 46.67 8.48 22.77
CA ILE A 810 46.59 8.67 24.24
C ILE A 810 47.68 9.66 24.61
N SER A 811 47.31 10.86 25.06
CA SER A 811 48.24 11.91 25.44
C SER A 811 47.96 12.35 26.87
N VAL A 812 48.99 12.46 27.63
CA VAL A 812 49.03 13.04 28.95
C VAL A 812 50.12 14.16 28.99
N PRO A 813 50.17 15.03 29.98
CA PRO A 813 51.25 16.04 30.02
C PRO A 813 52.64 15.42 29.87
N ASN A 814 53.36 15.90 28.89
CA ASN A 814 54.72 15.49 28.48
C ASN A 814 54.87 14.10 27.77
N HIS A 815 53.81 13.37 27.60
CA HIS A 815 53.88 12.07 26.92
C HIS A 815 52.75 11.89 25.93
N ASN A 816 53.09 11.24 24.80
CA ASN A 816 52.14 10.95 23.73
C ASN A 816 52.35 9.54 23.19
N CYS A 817 51.29 8.79 23.11
CA CYS A 817 51.31 7.47 22.49
C CYS A 817 50.27 7.44 21.35
N GLU A 818 50.71 7.10 20.17
CA GLU A 818 49.84 6.85 19.02
C GLU A 818 49.90 5.40 18.61
N ILE A 819 48.74 4.80 18.38
CA ILE A 819 48.60 3.45 17.82
C ILE A 819 47.94 3.58 16.46
N ARG A 820 48.54 3.05 15.42
CA ARG A 820 47.98 2.99 14.07
C ARG A 820 48.17 1.62 13.45
N TRP A 821 47.42 1.33 12.39
CA TRP A 821 47.71 0.14 11.60
C TRP A 821 49.06 0.25 10.89
N GLY A 822 49.76 -0.85 10.84
CA GLY A 822 50.97 -0.99 10.07
C GLY A 822 50.71 -1.40 8.62
N ASP A 823 51.79 -1.58 7.86
CA ASP A 823 51.73 -2.00 6.45
C ASP A 823 51.53 -3.53 6.30
N GLY A 824 51.87 -4.29 7.33
CA GLY A 824 51.75 -5.74 7.36
C GLY A 824 50.33 -6.23 7.75
N ILE A 825 50.05 -7.53 7.52
CA ILE A 825 48.78 -8.17 7.82
C ILE A 825 48.62 -8.28 9.36
N GLY A 826 47.55 -7.63 9.90
CA GLY A 826 47.24 -7.63 11.35
C GLY A 826 48.25 -6.84 12.19
N GLU A 827 49.03 -5.98 11.57
CA GLU A 827 50.12 -5.24 12.20
C GLU A 827 49.63 -3.92 12.80
N TYR A 828 50.09 -3.63 14.01
CA TYR A 828 49.93 -2.35 14.70
C TYR A 828 51.29 -1.70 14.91
N VAL A 829 51.35 -0.40 14.70
CA VAL A 829 52.52 0.42 15.02
C VAL A 829 52.18 1.30 16.21
N ILE A 830 52.94 1.16 17.28
CA ILE A 830 52.85 1.99 18.48
C ILE A 830 53.97 3.00 18.43
N THR A 831 53.66 4.27 18.40
CA THR A 831 54.64 5.37 18.45
C THR A 831 54.52 6.04 19.81
N GLU A 832 55.58 5.97 20.62
CA GLU A 832 55.65 6.59 21.94
C GLU A 832 56.86 7.52 21.99
N ASP A 833 56.66 8.81 22.18
CA ASP A 833 57.70 9.84 22.30
C ASP A 833 58.84 9.69 21.26
N ASP A 834 58.48 9.57 19.98
CA ASP A 834 59.37 9.38 18.82
C ASP A 834 60.01 7.97 18.68
N THR A 835 59.64 7.01 19.49
CA THR A 835 60.03 5.61 19.33
C THR A 835 58.91 4.81 18.70
N GLU A 836 59.20 3.98 17.70
CA GLU A 836 58.24 3.11 17.04
C GLU A 836 58.48 1.64 17.39
N LEU A 837 57.35 0.98 17.75
CA LEU A 837 57.29 -0.46 17.99
C LEU A 837 56.23 -1.07 17.07
N THR A 838 56.60 -2.03 16.25
CA THR A 838 55.68 -2.77 15.40
C THR A 838 55.29 -4.08 16.10
N VAL A 839 53.96 -4.35 16.14
CA VAL A 839 53.40 -5.50 16.85
C VAL A 839 52.38 -6.21 15.97
N ASN A 840 52.51 -7.53 15.77
CA ASN A 840 51.61 -8.37 14.99
C ASN A 840 50.77 -9.28 15.89
N ASP A 841 51.04 -9.29 17.19
CA ASP A 841 50.35 -10.11 18.17
C ASP A 841 49.45 -9.23 19.07
N ILE A 842 48.15 -9.54 19.13
CA ILE A 842 47.17 -8.80 19.90
C ILE A 842 47.47 -8.86 21.41
N ASP A 843 48.00 -9.99 21.93
CA ASP A 843 48.33 -10.12 23.35
C ASP A 843 49.55 -9.24 23.72
N ILE A 844 50.50 -9.13 22.83
CA ILE A 844 51.64 -8.21 22.97
C ILE A 844 51.15 -6.75 22.88
N LEU A 845 50.31 -6.41 21.90
CA LEU A 845 49.69 -5.08 21.80
C LEU A 845 49.02 -4.66 23.12
N VAL A 846 48.12 -5.51 23.64
CA VAL A 846 47.37 -5.18 24.86
C VAL A 846 48.30 -5.13 26.09
N SER A 847 49.31 -6.01 26.20
CA SER A 847 50.20 -5.97 27.35
C SER A 847 51.11 -4.74 27.33
N THR A 848 51.64 -4.35 26.15
CA THR A 848 52.38 -3.13 25.99
C THR A 848 51.52 -1.90 26.38
N MET A 849 50.30 -1.80 25.84
CA MET A 849 49.45 -0.67 26.14
C MET A 849 48.98 -0.59 27.61
N LYS A 850 48.81 -1.70 28.28
CA LYS A 850 48.59 -1.70 29.73
C LYS A 850 49.76 -1.13 30.52
N LEU A 851 50.96 -1.47 30.14
CA LEU A 851 52.16 -0.93 30.78
C LEU A 851 52.30 0.57 30.52
N THR A 852 52.10 1.03 29.28
CA THR A 852 52.15 2.45 28.91
C THR A 852 51.07 3.26 29.68
N ILE A 853 49.84 2.74 29.75
CA ILE A 853 48.74 3.41 30.49
C ILE A 853 49.05 3.54 31.98
N GLU A 854 49.61 2.49 32.63
CA GLU A 854 50.00 2.54 34.06
C GLU A 854 51.21 3.45 34.28
N GLN A 855 52.16 3.52 33.37
CA GLN A 855 53.25 4.46 33.42
C GLN A 855 52.69 5.91 33.33
N TYR A 856 51.88 6.21 32.33
CA TYR A 856 51.24 7.51 32.14
C TYR A 856 50.38 7.93 33.34
N LYS A 857 49.74 6.96 33.96
CA LYS A 857 49.03 7.19 35.23
C LYS A 857 49.96 7.68 36.36
N THR A 858 51.06 6.97 36.49
CA THR A 858 52.03 7.30 37.55
C THR A 858 52.59 8.72 37.32
N GLU A 859 52.95 9.03 36.09
CA GLU A 859 53.51 10.33 35.74
C GLU A 859 52.48 11.45 35.80
N TYR A 860 51.28 11.21 35.40
CA TYR A 860 50.17 12.18 35.53
C TYR A 860 49.96 12.55 37.00
N TYR A 861 49.86 11.56 37.92
CA TYR A 861 49.66 11.85 39.33
C TYR A 861 50.91 12.45 40.00
N ASN A 862 52.11 12.25 39.50
CA ASN A 862 53.30 12.92 40.00
C ASN A 862 53.39 14.37 39.51
N HIS A 863 52.66 14.75 38.47
CA HIS A 863 52.57 16.11 37.92
C HIS A 863 51.45 16.95 38.54
N LEU A 864 50.42 16.36 39.14
CA LEU A 864 49.36 17.01 39.89
C LEU A 864 49.87 17.37 41.30
#